data_6f2eb786b87ac97795f835c2c5257182
#
_entry.id   6f2eb786b87ac97795f835c2c5257182
#
_cell.length_a   1.000
_cell.length_b   1.000
_cell.length_c   1.000
_cell.angle_alpha   90.00
_cell.angle_beta   90.00
_cell.angle_gamma   90.00
#
_symmetry.space_group_name_H-M   'P 1'
#
loop_
_entity.id
_entity.type
_entity.pdbx_description
1 polymer ?
#
loop_
_entity_poly.entity_id
_entity_poly.type
_entity_poly.pdbx_seq_one_letter_code
_entity_poly.pdbx_strand_id
1 'polypeptide(L)'
;MIAIDFEYNNNRLVCVCCKKSDTIYKFWLADNSDTDAFKKFVNDNKNEIFCCHALEKAEGQAFQRMDLDPTDYKWYDTYTVESIKTKATNLVFRENSLFEALSLVALEQKYLNKTSDETSDRSKHKHEMRDIIIADKELDEHKTEILDYCAEDIDSLEQIAIQQCKDYAELVEKYKAVKTFNLKLENFQKYTSYEQWMTIFVNLCHAVAIYSKCAYKGLNINDKALKIIAKKDVILENLKRAFNDKFKTDAFVFEQVVIKGRGKTKSAVTVNLHGKKDSKILDYLASQAESEIQKIHNDFIWPKSDSGKFKLDKETLKSYCICDTEFAKDLSEIETFRSGLAAVENFDKTLITHPCHHMFGAQTGRCTPKPTDGFLPCMGQLFRSFMNPRDNEHLLVSIDYSAQETAIAAAWGKDKNMLWCYQQPDFYVAAGYKFGVIDDMHATKKTHPRERDKCKLLCLTSNYGQGYKATAKLLNISEEESKDLIKKYTDTFSGYSDKRKRLLYNCSKSLVPTVLLTDDGMPYVYIPEDSAKNCKDKDDVQHIHKFFHCKSKFFCKPSTSLGNAPIQSAGATMLRYIINRLNEENIDLVCSMHDEVILNLPKESWKEQADRAIQIMTDAFKNLYGQDAYIHVGEPEVAEFNGVLIPHSDRVIPRFKKLIEFGVFSENDVKIE
;
A
#
# COMPACT_ATOMS: atom_id res chain seq x y z
N MET A 1 -27.66 -12.93 9.29
CA MET A 1 -26.87 -11.97 8.45
C MET A 1 -27.86 -11.11 7.66
N ILE A 2 -27.47 -9.89 7.34
CA ILE A 2 -28.28 -8.96 6.53
C ILE A 2 -27.43 -8.54 5.35
N ALA A 3 -27.81 -8.94 4.13
CA ALA A 3 -27.17 -8.42 2.92
C ALA A 3 -27.65 -6.99 2.68
N ILE A 4 -26.76 -6.09 2.31
CA ILE A 4 -27.04 -4.67 2.12
C ILE A 4 -26.26 -4.11 0.94
N ASP A 5 -26.90 -3.27 0.15
CA ASP A 5 -26.28 -2.51 -0.95
C ASP A 5 -26.95 -1.14 -1.09
N PHE A 6 -26.15 -0.14 -1.48
CA PHE A 6 -26.58 1.24 -1.68
C PHE A 6 -26.37 1.69 -3.12
N GLU A 7 -27.38 2.36 -3.66
CA GLU A 7 -27.21 3.13 -4.88
C GLU A 7 -27.09 4.62 -4.57
N TYR A 8 -26.09 5.26 -5.18
CA TYR A 8 -25.77 6.67 -4.94
C TYR A 8 -25.06 7.31 -6.12
N ASN A 9 -25.12 8.62 -6.18
CA ASN A 9 -24.30 9.45 -7.07
C ASN A 9 -23.40 10.40 -6.25
N ASN A 10 -22.72 11.31 -6.93
CA ASN A 10 -21.83 12.26 -6.26
C ASN A 10 -22.57 13.21 -5.30
N ASN A 11 -23.87 13.45 -5.52
CA ASN A 11 -24.65 14.44 -4.81
C ASN A 11 -25.40 13.85 -3.60
N ARG A 12 -25.96 12.63 -3.74
CA ARG A 12 -26.86 12.04 -2.74
C ARG A 12 -26.92 10.52 -2.79
N LEU A 13 -27.45 9.94 -1.71
CA LEU A 13 -27.91 8.57 -1.68
C LEU A 13 -29.25 8.50 -2.42
N VAL A 14 -29.45 7.46 -3.22
CA VAL A 14 -30.66 7.26 -4.03
C VAL A 14 -31.56 6.23 -3.39
N CYS A 15 -31.04 5.04 -3.09
CA CYS A 15 -31.78 4.01 -2.37
C CYS A 15 -30.85 3.07 -1.61
N VAL A 16 -31.45 2.23 -0.77
CA VAL A 16 -30.77 1.09 -0.14
C VAL A 16 -31.73 -0.09 -0.08
N CYS A 17 -31.19 -1.26 -0.39
CA CYS A 17 -31.88 -2.52 -0.20
C CYS A 17 -31.20 -3.38 0.86
N CYS A 18 -32.01 -4.05 1.69
CA CYS A 18 -31.54 -4.97 2.71
C CYS A 18 -32.27 -6.30 2.59
N LYS A 19 -31.57 -7.44 2.66
CA LYS A 19 -32.17 -8.77 2.69
C LYS A 19 -31.86 -9.44 4.03
N LYS A 20 -32.90 -9.75 4.80
CA LYS A 20 -32.81 -10.52 6.03
C LYS A 20 -33.62 -11.81 5.86
N SER A 21 -32.96 -12.95 5.87
CA SER A 21 -33.56 -14.24 5.46
C SER A 21 -34.20 -14.11 4.08
N ASP A 22 -35.47 -14.43 3.92
CA ASP A 22 -36.18 -14.34 2.65
C ASP A 22 -36.89 -13.00 2.41
N THR A 23 -36.76 -12.04 3.34
CA THR A 23 -37.44 -10.76 3.26
C THR A 23 -36.50 -9.67 2.76
N ILE A 24 -36.93 -8.98 1.69
CA ILE A 24 -36.24 -7.82 1.14
C ILE A 24 -36.91 -6.54 1.62
N TYR A 25 -36.13 -5.66 2.22
CA TYR A 25 -36.53 -4.33 2.67
C TYR A 25 -35.95 -3.32 1.68
N LYS A 26 -36.76 -2.46 1.11
CA LYS A 26 -36.40 -1.44 0.13
C LYS A 26 -36.67 -0.06 0.71
N PHE A 27 -35.70 0.84 0.67
CA PHE A 27 -35.79 2.19 1.21
C PHE A 27 -35.37 3.19 0.13
N TRP A 28 -36.26 4.16 -0.14
CA TRP A 28 -35.97 5.24 -1.07
C TRP A 28 -35.40 6.43 -0.32
N LEU A 29 -34.21 6.87 -0.69
CA LEU A 29 -33.44 7.89 0.02
C LEU A 29 -33.32 9.20 -0.77
N ALA A 30 -33.66 9.20 -2.07
CA ALA A 30 -33.49 10.34 -2.95
C ALA A 30 -34.27 11.59 -2.48
N ASP A 31 -35.45 11.41 -1.87
CA ASP A 31 -36.31 12.45 -1.30
C ASP A 31 -36.31 12.46 0.24
N ASN A 32 -35.45 11.66 0.87
CA ASN A 32 -35.34 11.40 2.31
C ASN A 32 -36.59 10.76 2.96
N SER A 33 -37.58 10.29 2.19
CA SER A 33 -38.83 9.74 2.72
C SER A 33 -38.64 8.53 3.62
N ASP A 34 -37.68 7.65 3.30
CA ASP A 34 -37.42 6.42 4.04
C ASP A 34 -36.16 6.48 4.94
N THR A 35 -35.52 7.64 5.07
CA THR A 35 -34.27 7.79 5.83
C THR A 35 -34.40 7.34 7.29
N ASP A 36 -35.46 7.81 7.98
CA ASP A 36 -35.69 7.45 9.38
C ASP A 36 -36.09 5.97 9.54
N ALA A 37 -36.85 5.43 8.57
CA ALA A 37 -37.24 4.03 8.56
C ALA A 37 -35.99 3.13 8.39
N PHE A 38 -35.05 3.49 7.51
CA PHE A 38 -33.80 2.79 7.35
C PHE A 38 -32.90 2.90 8.57
N LYS A 39 -32.72 4.12 9.13
CA LYS A 39 -31.95 4.30 10.39
C LYS A 39 -32.50 3.45 11.52
N LYS A 40 -33.83 3.37 11.63
CA LYS A 40 -34.47 2.49 12.60
C LYS A 40 -34.16 1.02 12.31
N PHE A 41 -34.31 0.59 11.07
CA PHE A 41 -34.03 -0.79 10.67
C PHE A 41 -32.62 -1.23 11.04
N VAL A 42 -31.58 -0.43 10.72
CA VAL A 42 -30.19 -0.81 11.05
C VAL A 42 -29.91 -0.80 12.54
N ASN A 43 -30.49 0.15 13.30
CA ASN A 43 -30.36 0.20 14.75
C ASN A 43 -31.05 -0.98 15.45
N ASP A 44 -32.24 -1.37 14.99
CA ASP A 44 -32.97 -2.53 15.51
C ASP A 44 -32.18 -3.85 15.24
N ASN A 45 -31.30 -3.84 14.25
CA ASN A 45 -30.48 -4.96 13.82
C ASN A 45 -28.96 -4.81 14.13
N LYS A 46 -28.58 -3.90 15.02
CA LYS A 46 -27.17 -3.54 15.30
C LYS A 46 -26.28 -4.74 15.67
N ASN A 47 -26.85 -5.80 16.24
CA ASN A 47 -26.11 -7.00 16.64
C ASN A 47 -25.91 -8.02 15.51
N GLU A 48 -26.60 -7.86 14.40
CA GLU A 48 -26.48 -8.71 13.22
C GLU A 48 -25.19 -8.39 12.43
N ILE A 49 -24.80 -9.33 11.58
CA ILE A 49 -23.70 -9.09 10.62
C ILE A 49 -24.30 -8.50 9.35
N PHE A 50 -23.83 -7.33 8.95
CA PHE A 50 -24.15 -6.73 7.66
C PHE A 50 -23.16 -7.22 6.61
N CYS A 51 -23.67 -7.80 5.52
CA CYS A 51 -22.88 -8.35 4.41
C CYS A 51 -22.98 -7.44 3.20
N CYS A 52 -21.86 -6.93 2.73
CA CYS A 52 -21.77 -5.99 1.62
C CYS A 52 -20.65 -6.34 0.63
N HIS A 53 -20.50 -5.49 -0.39
CA HIS A 53 -19.42 -5.60 -1.36
C HIS A 53 -18.74 -4.25 -1.57
N ALA A 54 -17.49 -4.11 -1.10
CA ALA A 54 -16.67 -2.90 -1.12
C ALA A 54 -16.98 -1.86 -0.01
N LEU A 55 -17.04 -2.32 1.25
CA LEU A 55 -17.32 -1.54 2.45
C LEU A 55 -16.59 -0.18 2.52
N GLU A 56 -15.30 -0.13 2.22
CA GLU A 56 -14.50 1.10 2.30
C GLU A 56 -14.98 2.16 1.30
N LYS A 57 -15.44 1.72 0.11
CA LYS A 57 -15.80 2.62 -0.99
C LYS A 57 -17.27 3.02 -1.01
N ALA A 58 -18.14 2.14 -0.56
CA ALA A 58 -19.58 2.26 -0.73
C ALA A 58 -20.32 2.33 0.61
N GLU A 59 -20.65 1.19 1.19
CA GLU A 59 -21.60 1.11 2.32
C GLU A 59 -21.14 1.86 3.55
N GLY A 60 -19.83 1.81 3.89
CA GLY A 60 -19.32 2.55 5.03
C GLY A 60 -19.40 4.06 4.85
N GLN A 61 -19.19 4.57 3.63
CA GLN A 61 -19.36 5.98 3.33
C GLN A 61 -20.84 6.38 3.26
N ALA A 62 -21.71 5.48 2.77
CA ALA A 62 -23.17 5.72 2.76
C ALA A 62 -23.72 5.85 4.20
N PHE A 63 -23.25 5.01 5.13
CA PHE A 63 -23.58 5.15 6.55
C PHE A 63 -23.16 6.52 7.09
N GLN A 64 -21.95 6.98 6.79
CA GLN A 64 -21.47 8.30 7.22
C GLN A 64 -22.32 9.46 6.64
N ARG A 65 -22.78 9.35 5.39
CA ARG A 65 -23.71 10.35 4.80
C ARG A 65 -25.04 10.43 5.53
N MET A 66 -25.39 9.39 6.26
CA MET A 66 -26.62 9.30 7.05
C MET A 66 -26.38 9.53 8.55
N ASP A 67 -25.22 10.04 8.96
CA ASP A 67 -24.81 10.23 10.36
C ASP A 67 -24.83 8.92 11.18
N LEU A 68 -24.59 7.79 10.53
CA LEU A 68 -24.41 6.49 11.16
C LEU A 68 -22.92 6.17 11.19
N ASP A 69 -22.37 5.78 12.35
CA ASP A 69 -20.98 5.35 12.43
C ASP A 69 -20.86 3.89 11.98
N PRO A 70 -20.17 3.61 10.85
CA PRO A 70 -20.04 2.24 10.36
C PRO A 70 -19.29 1.32 11.35
N THR A 71 -18.51 1.89 12.27
CA THR A 71 -17.77 1.10 13.28
C THR A 71 -18.66 0.60 14.42
N ASP A 72 -19.87 1.09 14.51
CA ASP A 72 -20.89 0.61 15.44
C ASP A 72 -21.53 -0.73 15.06
N TYR A 73 -21.27 -1.22 13.83
CA TYR A 73 -21.89 -2.39 13.23
C TYR A 73 -20.88 -3.47 12.90
N LYS A 74 -21.35 -4.71 12.77
CA LYS A 74 -20.53 -5.86 12.36
C LYS A 74 -20.62 -6.04 10.85
N TRP A 75 -19.50 -6.01 10.16
CA TRP A 75 -19.45 -6.10 8.71
C TRP A 75 -18.78 -7.38 8.22
N TYR A 76 -19.32 -7.95 7.17
CA TYR A 76 -18.64 -8.89 6.31
C TYR A 76 -18.57 -8.30 4.91
N ASP A 77 -17.37 -8.02 4.42
CA ASP A 77 -17.14 -7.44 3.10
C ASP A 77 -16.58 -8.50 2.15
N THR A 78 -17.41 -8.94 1.22
CA THR A 78 -17.05 -10.01 0.24
C THR A 78 -15.87 -9.62 -0.63
N TYR A 79 -15.70 -8.32 -0.95
CA TYR A 79 -14.54 -7.78 -1.66
C TYR A 79 -13.25 -7.94 -0.85
N THR A 80 -13.27 -7.52 0.41
CA THR A 80 -12.12 -7.62 1.32
C THR A 80 -11.70 -9.07 1.54
N VAL A 81 -12.66 -9.97 1.80
CA VAL A 81 -12.36 -11.39 2.03
C VAL A 81 -11.79 -12.04 0.78
N GLU A 82 -12.32 -11.69 -0.40
CA GLU A 82 -11.76 -12.16 -1.67
C GLU A 82 -10.34 -11.63 -1.91
N SER A 83 -10.09 -10.39 -1.56
CA SER A 83 -8.74 -9.81 -1.64
C SER A 83 -7.75 -10.58 -0.74
N ILE A 84 -8.13 -10.89 0.49
CA ILE A 84 -7.32 -11.75 1.39
C ILE A 84 -7.08 -13.10 0.74
N LYS A 85 -8.12 -13.77 0.23
CA LYS A 85 -8.04 -15.11 -0.36
C LYS A 85 -7.09 -15.16 -1.56
N THR A 86 -7.19 -14.18 -2.45
CA THR A 86 -6.42 -14.15 -3.69
C THR A 86 -5.01 -13.61 -3.53
N LYS A 87 -4.77 -12.71 -2.57
CA LYS A 87 -3.46 -12.08 -2.35
C LYS A 87 -2.60 -12.83 -1.33
N ALA A 88 -3.18 -13.29 -0.22
CA ALA A 88 -2.44 -13.94 0.86
C ALA A 88 -2.12 -15.41 0.55
N THR A 89 -1.35 -15.65 -0.50
CA THR A 89 -0.86 -16.97 -0.93
C THR A 89 0.47 -16.89 -1.63
N ASN A 90 1.20 -18.00 -1.69
CA ASN A 90 2.42 -18.14 -2.50
C ASN A 90 2.15 -18.60 -3.94
N LEU A 91 0.89 -18.68 -4.37
CA LEU A 91 0.53 -19.07 -5.73
C LEU A 91 0.55 -17.91 -6.71
N VAL A 92 0.89 -18.23 -7.96
CA VAL A 92 0.71 -17.35 -9.13
C VAL A 92 0.00 -18.14 -10.20
N PHE A 93 -1.15 -17.65 -10.63
CA PHE A 93 -1.94 -18.22 -11.73
C PHE A 93 -1.55 -17.55 -13.05
N ARG A 94 -1.36 -18.35 -14.13
CA ARG A 94 -0.77 -17.85 -15.38
C ARG A 94 -1.77 -17.17 -16.32
N GLU A 95 -3.00 -17.62 -16.35
CA GLU A 95 -3.98 -17.23 -17.37
C GLU A 95 -5.39 -17.18 -16.77
N ASN A 96 -5.64 -16.27 -15.83
CA ASN A 96 -6.98 -16.17 -15.30
C ASN A 96 -7.30 -14.78 -14.77
N SER A 97 -7.91 -13.97 -15.63
CA SER A 97 -8.45 -12.67 -15.23
C SER A 97 -9.51 -12.78 -14.12
N LEU A 98 -10.21 -13.92 -14.04
CA LEU A 98 -11.24 -14.13 -13.01
C LEU A 98 -10.64 -14.38 -11.61
N PHE A 99 -9.44 -14.96 -11.52
CA PHE A 99 -8.76 -15.16 -10.23
C PHE A 99 -8.48 -13.85 -9.50
N GLU A 100 -8.11 -12.81 -10.23
CA GLU A 100 -7.80 -11.50 -9.68
C GLU A 100 -8.98 -10.52 -9.71
N ALA A 101 -10.08 -10.89 -10.36
CA ALA A 101 -11.25 -10.05 -10.45
C ALA A 101 -12.03 -10.05 -9.12
N LEU A 102 -12.26 -8.86 -8.59
CA LEU A 102 -12.90 -8.65 -7.29
C LEU A 102 -14.31 -8.03 -7.41
N SER A 103 -14.85 -7.85 -8.62
CA SER A 103 -16.21 -7.34 -8.81
C SER A 103 -17.26 -8.35 -8.36
N LEU A 104 -18.41 -7.88 -7.90
CA LEU A 104 -19.51 -8.76 -7.48
C LEU A 104 -19.89 -9.76 -8.55
N VAL A 105 -20.00 -9.31 -9.81
CA VAL A 105 -20.27 -10.18 -10.98
C VAL A 105 -19.23 -11.31 -11.10
N ALA A 106 -17.94 -10.99 -10.92
CA ALA A 106 -16.89 -12.00 -10.94
C ALA A 106 -17.02 -13.00 -9.79
N LEU A 107 -17.43 -12.55 -8.61
CA LEU A 107 -17.64 -13.43 -7.46
C LEU A 107 -18.88 -14.32 -7.67
N GLU A 108 -19.93 -13.82 -8.29
CA GLU A 108 -21.11 -14.61 -8.67
C GLU A 108 -20.75 -15.74 -9.65
N GLN A 109 -19.96 -15.43 -10.69
CA GLN A 109 -19.46 -16.45 -11.61
C GLN A 109 -18.59 -17.48 -10.88
N LYS A 110 -17.77 -17.02 -9.97
CA LYS A 110 -16.78 -17.81 -9.22
C LYS A 110 -17.43 -18.76 -8.21
N TYR A 111 -18.36 -18.24 -7.41
CA TYR A 111 -18.95 -18.96 -6.27
C TYR A 111 -20.31 -19.58 -6.55
N LEU A 112 -21.09 -18.95 -7.42
CA LEU A 112 -22.47 -19.37 -7.70
C LEU A 112 -22.61 -20.01 -9.10
N ASN A 113 -21.50 -20.15 -9.86
CA ASN A 113 -21.46 -20.73 -11.21
C ASN A 113 -22.41 -20.03 -12.21
N LYS A 114 -22.71 -18.74 -12.00
CA LYS A 114 -23.49 -17.98 -12.99
C LYS A 114 -22.74 -17.93 -14.32
N THR A 115 -23.46 -18.10 -15.42
CA THR A 115 -22.86 -18.08 -16.76
C THR A 115 -22.46 -16.65 -17.18
N SER A 116 -21.60 -16.56 -18.22
CA SER A 116 -21.25 -15.25 -18.79
C SER A 116 -22.45 -14.55 -19.43
N ASP A 117 -23.42 -15.29 -19.93
CA ASP A 117 -24.62 -14.71 -20.55
C ASP A 117 -25.54 -14.10 -19.48
N GLU A 118 -25.83 -14.85 -18.40
CA GLU A 118 -26.60 -14.34 -17.25
C GLU A 118 -25.98 -13.09 -16.63
N THR A 119 -24.65 -13.05 -16.55
CA THR A 119 -23.93 -11.90 -16.01
C THR A 119 -23.78 -10.76 -17.01
N SER A 120 -23.82 -11.03 -18.32
CA SER A 120 -23.76 -10.01 -19.39
C SER A 120 -25.04 -9.18 -19.45
N ASP A 121 -26.20 -9.82 -19.40
CA ASP A 121 -27.49 -9.12 -19.44
C ASP A 121 -27.65 -8.25 -18.16
N ARG A 122 -27.30 -8.79 -17.01
CA ARG A 122 -27.24 -8.01 -15.77
C ARG A 122 -26.24 -6.85 -15.86
N SER A 123 -25.10 -7.03 -16.50
CA SER A 123 -24.12 -5.97 -16.68
C SER A 123 -24.63 -4.83 -17.58
N LYS A 124 -25.42 -5.12 -18.61
CA LYS A 124 -26.05 -4.10 -19.45
C LYS A 124 -27.10 -3.31 -18.66
N HIS A 125 -27.98 -4.01 -17.97
CA HIS A 125 -28.99 -3.38 -17.09
C HIS A 125 -28.32 -2.52 -16.01
N LYS A 126 -27.21 -2.99 -15.45
CA LYS A 126 -26.38 -2.24 -14.50
C LYS A 126 -25.86 -0.92 -15.08
N HIS A 127 -25.40 -0.91 -16.32
CA HIS A 127 -24.95 0.32 -16.97
C HIS A 127 -26.09 1.31 -17.19
N GLU A 128 -27.25 0.84 -17.65
CA GLU A 128 -28.43 1.67 -17.87
C GLU A 128 -28.91 2.32 -16.57
N MET A 129 -29.09 1.54 -15.50
CA MET A 129 -29.51 2.06 -14.19
C MET A 129 -28.48 3.04 -13.58
N ARG A 130 -27.20 2.71 -13.72
CA ARG A 130 -26.12 3.59 -13.25
C ARG A 130 -26.08 4.92 -13.99
N ASP A 131 -26.34 4.94 -15.29
CA ASP A 131 -26.39 6.17 -16.08
C ASP A 131 -27.55 7.05 -15.63
N ILE A 132 -28.72 6.48 -15.32
CA ILE A 132 -29.88 7.19 -14.77
C ILE A 132 -29.53 7.77 -13.38
N ILE A 133 -28.94 6.98 -12.50
CA ILE A 133 -28.54 7.38 -11.15
C ILE A 133 -27.51 8.53 -11.21
N ILE A 134 -26.51 8.43 -12.09
CA ILE A 134 -25.48 9.45 -12.27
C ILE A 134 -26.05 10.73 -12.85
N ALA A 135 -26.98 10.63 -13.79
CA ALA A 135 -27.61 11.80 -14.40
C ALA A 135 -28.44 12.62 -13.41
N ASP A 136 -28.84 12.02 -12.29
CA ASP A 136 -29.62 12.64 -11.20
C ASP A 136 -30.91 13.32 -11.67
N LYS A 137 -31.52 12.77 -12.74
CA LYS A 137 -32.75 13.28 -13.36
C LYS A 137 -33.81 12.22 -13.37
N GLU A 138 -35.06 12.63 -13.13
CA GLU A 138 -36.25 11.76 -13.27
C GLU A 138 -36.14 10.47 -12.43
N LEU A 139 -35.37 10.50 -11.30
CA LEU A 139 -35.14 9.33 -10.47
C LEU A 139 -36.45 8.72 -9.94
N ASP A 140 -37.44 9.53 -9.63
CA ASP A 140 -38.73 9.05 -9.12
C ASP A 140 -39.55 8.31 -10.19
N GLU A 141 -39.35 8.63 -11.47
CA GLU A 141 -39.99 7.90 -12.58
C GLU A 141 -39.41 6.49 -12.72
N HIS A 142 -38.12 6.31 -12.36
CA HIS A 142 -37.41 5.04 -12.39
C HIS A 142 -37.28 4.37 -11.01
N LYS A 143 -37.99 4.87 -9.97
CA LYS A 143 -37.89 4.40 -8.60
C LYS A 143 -37.99 2.88 -8.46
N THR A 144 -38.98 2.27 -9.08
CA THR A 144 -39.21 0.81 -8.99
C THR A 144 -38.05 0.05 -9.62
N GLU A 145 -37.61 0.46 -10.80
CA GLU A 145 -36.53 -0.19 -11.56
C GLU A 145 -35.20 -0.10 -10.80
N ILE A 146 -34.88 1.08 -10.22
CA ILE A 146 -33.68 1.29 -9.40
C ILE A 146 -33.71 0.44 -8.13
N LEU A 147 -34.85 0.37 -7.44
CA LEU A 147 -35.01 -0.48 -6.25
C LEU A 147 -34.93 -1.97 -6.57
N ASP A 148 -35.45 -2.40 -7.71
CA ASP A 148 -35.36 -3.79 -8.15
C ASP A 148 -33.93 -4.14 -8.51
N TYR A 149 -33.22 -3.25 -9.20
CA TYR A 149 -31.82 -3.40 -9.52
C TYR A 149 -30.93 -3.49 -8.24
N CYS A 150 -31.09 -2.59 -7.28
CA CYS A 150 -30.38 -2.64 -6.01
C CYS A 150 -30.70 -3.94 -5.22
N ALA A 151 -31.96 -4.43 -5.31
CA ALA A 151 -32.34 -5.70 -4.69
C ALA A 151 -31.69 -6.92 -5.33
N GLU A 152 -31.39 -6.88 -6.63
CA GLU A 152 -30.65 -7.95 -7.32
C GLU A 152 -29.20 -8.05 -6.82
N ASP A 153 -28.54 -6.92 -6.52
CA ASP A 153 -27.14 -6.91 -6.09
C ASP A 153 -26.98 -7.53 -4.69
N ILE A 154 -27.96 -7.48 -3.81
CA ILE A 154 -27.91 -8.10 -2.47
C ILE A 154 -28.24 -9.60 -2.47
N ASP A 155 -28.85 -10.14 -3.52
CA ASP A 155 -29.38 -11.52 -3.51
C ASP A 155 -28.27 -12.58 -3.37
N SER A 156 -27.12 -12.31 -3.91
CA SER A 156 -25.96 -13.24 -3.94
C SER A 156 -24.98 -13.07 -2.75
N LEU A 157 -25.00 -11.96 -2.04
CA LEU A 157 -23.96 -11.59 -1.07
C LEU A 157 -23.81 -12.61 0.07
N GLU A 158 -24.91 -13.03 0.69
CA GLU A 158 -24.87 -13.97 1.80
C GLU A 158 -24.34 -15.34 1.35
N GLN A 159 -24.72 -15.80 0.17
CA GLN A 159 -24.26 -17.08 -0.36
C GLN A 159 -22.75 -17.04 -0.68
N ILE A 160 -22.27 -15.94 -1.25
CA ILE A 160 -20.85 -15.72 -1.51
C ILE A 160 -20.07 -15.72 -0.19
N ALA A 161 -20.53 -14.97 0.82
CA ALA A 161 -19.88 -14.89 2.14
C ALA A 161 -19.76 -16.26 2.82
N ILE A 162 -20.86 -17.04 2.83
CA ILE A 162 -20.88 -18.39 3.39
C ILE A 162 -19.91 -19.30 2.62
N GLN A 163 -19.88 -19.22 1.28
CA GLN A 163 -19.01 -20.08 0.47
C GLN A 163 -17.53 -19.70 0.65
N GLN A 164 -17.20 -18.41 0.73
CA GLN A 164 -15.83 -17.97 1.06
C GLN A 164 -15.35 -18.57 2.38
N CYS A 165 -16.20 -18.59 3.41
CA CYS A 165 -15.87 -19.19 4.72
C CYS A 165 -15.79 -20.71 4.65
N LYS A 166 -16.71 -21.37 3.93
CA LYS A 166 -16.71 -22.84 3.74
C LYS A 166 -15.45 -23.32 3.04
N ASP A 167 -14.97 -22.58 2.05
CA ASP A 167 -13.74 -22.96 1.33
C ASP A 167 -12.55 -23.08 2.29
N TYR A 168 -12.38 -22.14 3.25
CA TYR A 168 -11.33 -22.23 4.26
C TYR A 168 -11.57 -23.40 5.22
N ALA A 169 -12.81 -23.62 5.65
CA ALA A 169 -13.16 -24.74 6.52
C ALA A 169 -12.86 -26.09 5.86
N GLU A 170 -13.24 -26.28 4.60
CA GLU A 170 -12.97 -27.49 3.82
C GLU A 170 -11.46 -27.70 3.57
N LEU A 171 -10.71 -26.61 3.32
CA LEU A 171 -9.24 -26.68 3.17
C LEU A 171 -8.59 -27.19 4.45
N VAL A 172 -9.01 -26.65 5.59
CA VAL A 172 -8.49 -27.05 6.90
C VAL A 172 -8.91 -28.47 7.26
N GLU A 173 -10.16 -28.85 7.00
CA GLU A 173 -10.65 -30.22 7.26
C GLU A 173 -9.86 -31.25 6.45
N LYS A 174 -9.60 -30.98 5.18
CA LYS A 174 -8.84 -31.90 4.33
C LYS A 174 -7.40 -32.08 4.80
N TYR A 175 -6.69 -30.97 5.05
CA TYR A 175 -5.24 -31.02 5.29
C TYR A 175 -4.86 -31.00 6.75
N LYS A 176 -5.77 -30.65 7.66
CA LYS A 176 -5.57 -30.60 9.13
C LYS A 176 -4.33 -29.79 9.54
N ALA A 177 -3.97 -28.80 8.75
CA ALA A 177 -2.72 -28.04 8.87
C ALA A 177 -2.99 -26.53 9.02
N VAL A 178 -3.06 -26.08 10.29
CA VAL A 178 -3.15 -24.67 10.68
C VAL A 178 -2.01 -24.35 11.64
N LYS A 179 -1.24 -23.29 11.33
CA LYS A 179 -0.10 -22.84 12.15
C LYS A 179 -0.09 -21.32 12.21
N THR A 180 0.55 -20.77 13.22
CA THR A 180 0.95 -19.35 13.20
C THR A 180 2.23 -19.16 12.39
N PHE A 181 2.59 -17.92 12.06
CA PHE A 181 3.91 -17.61 11.46
C PHE A 181 5.10 -17.97 12.37
N ASN A 182 4.84 -18.25 13.66
CA ASN A 182 5.81 -18.81 14.59
C ASN A 182 5.91 -20.35 14.51
N LEU A 183 5.20 -21.00 13.57
CA LEU A 183 5.08 -22.45 13.39
C LEU A 183 4.45 -23.16 14.59
N LYS A 184 3.78 -22.43 15.47
CA LYS A 184 2.95 -23.02 16.51
C LYS A 184 1.76 -23.70 15.84
N LEU A 185 1.60 -24.99 16.10
CA LEU A 185 0.45 -25.76 15.61
C LEU A 185 -0.81 -25.29 16.35
N GLU A 186 -1.82 -24.93 15.59
CA GLU A 186 -3.13 -24.59 16.11
C GLU A 186 -4.05 -25.83 16.13
N ASN A 187 -5.03 -25.84 17.02
CA ASN A 187 -6.05 -26.87 16.99
C ASN A 187 -6.91 -26.68 15.72
N PHE A 188 -6.64 -27.48 14.70
CA PHE A 188 -7.30 -27.36 13.40
C PHE A 188 -8.82 -27.53 13.49
N GLN A 189 -9.34 -28.33 14.46
CA GLN A 189 -10.78 -28.55 14.64
C GLN A 189 -11.55 -27.25 14.87
N LYS A 190 -10.92 -26.26 15.52
CA LYS A 190 -11.49 -24.92 15.66
C LYS A 190 -11.78 -24.24 14.32
N TYR A 191 -11.03 -24.56 13.28
CA TYR A 191 -11.08 -23.91 11.97
C TYR A 191 -11.77 -24.74 10.89
N THR A 192 -12.45 -25.83 11.26
CA THR A 192 -13.24 -26.66 10.34
C THR A 192 -14.68 -26.18 10.17
N SER A 193 -15.13 -25.20 10.97
CA SER A 193 -16.45 -24.60 10.83
C SER A 193 -16.38 -23.27 10.07
N TYR A 194 -17.38 -23.03 9.25
CA TYR A 194 -17.47 -21.77 8.50
C TYR A 194 -17.79 -20.57 9.41
N GLU A 195 -18.48 -20.79 10.54
CA GLU A 195 -18.81 -19.77 11.53
C GLU A 195 -17.54 -19.18 12.18
N GLN A 196 -16.53 -20.02 12.41
CA GLN A 196 -15.25 -19.55 12.92
C GLN A 196 -14.56 -18.61 11.90
N TRP A 197 -14.59 -18.95 10.62
CA TRP A 197 -14.05 -18.09 9.55
C TRP A 197 -14.88 -16.81 9.37
N MET A 198 -16.21 -16.93 9.49
CA MET A 198 -17.10 -15.75 9.51
C MET A 198 -16.68 -14.78 10.62
N THR A 199 -16.48 -15.28 11.84
CA THR A 199 -16.05 -14.46 12.97
C THR A 199 -14.69 -13.80 12.71
N ILE A 200 -13.72 -14.53 12.16
CA ILE A 200 -12.39 -13.98 11.81
C ILE A 200 -12.54 -12.83 10.81
N PHE A 201 -13.26 -13.05 9.71
CA PHE A 201 -13.39 -12.05 8.66
C PHE A 201 -14.21 -10.83 9.10
N VAL A 202 -15.24 -11.01 9.91
CA VAL A 202 -15.98 -9.89 10.53
C VAL A 202 -15.04 -9.02 11.38
N ASN A 203 -14.19 -9.63 12.20
CA ASN A 203 -13.21 -8.90 13.00
C ASN A 203 -12.18 -8.13 12.13
N LEU A 204 -11.74 -8.73 11.03
CA LEU A 204 -10.83 -8.07 10.10
C LEU A 204 -11.51 -6.92 9.33
N CYS A 205 -12.79 -7.07 8.98
CA CYS A 205 -13.57 -6.02 8.30
C CYS A 205 -13.85 -4.80 9.18
N HIS A 206 -13.76 -4.91 10.50
CA HIS A 206 -13.90 -3.75 11.40
C HIS A 206 -12.89 -2.63 11.08
N ALA A 207 -11.64 -3.00 10.80
CA ALA A 207 -10.63 -2.04 10.38
C ALA A 207 -10.95 -1.39 9.01
N VAL A 208 -11.65 -2.11 8.11
CA VAL A 208 -12.13 -1.55 6.84
C VAL A 208 -13.24 -0.52 7.07
N ALA A 209 -14.12 -0.76 8.05
CA ALA A 209 -15.15 0.21 8.46
C ALA A 209 -14.52 1.52 8.98
N ILE A 210 -13.40 1.45 9.73
CA ILE A 210 -12.67 2.66 10.16
C ILE A 210 -12.11 3.41 8.95
N TYR A 211 -11.51 2.72 7.98
CA TYR A 211 -11.00 3.38 6.78
C TYR A 211 -12.10 3.96 5.89
N SER A 212 -13.32 3.41 5.92
CA SER A 212 -14.45 4.04 5.23
C SER A 212 -14.78 5.42 5.81
N LYS A 213 -14.62 5.62 7.13
CA LYS A 213 -14.74 6.94 7.77
C LYS A 213 -13.63 7.89 7.29
N CYS A 214 -12.38 7.40 7.21
CA CYS A 214 -11.27 8.20 6.70
C CYS A 214 -11.52 8.61 5.23
N ALA A 215 -11.96 7.67 4.38
CA ALA A 215 -12.27 7.93 2.98
C ALA A 215 -13.44 8.92 2.83
N TYR A 216 -14.49 8.81 3.66
CA TYR A 216 -15.61 9.74 3.66
C TYR A 216 -15.19 11.15 4.07
N LYS A 217 -14.46 11.30 5.18
CA LYS A 217 -13.94 12.59 5.64
C LYS A 217 -12.92 13.20 4.67
N GLY A 218 -12.20 12.37 3.94
CA GLY A 218 -11.21 12.75 2.95
C GLY A 218 -9.89 13.28 3.50
N LEU A 219 -8.97 13.54 2.58
CA LEU A 219 -7.69 14.19 2.82
C LEU A 219 -7.77 15.64 2.37
N ASN A 220 -7.59 16.58 3.29
CA ASN A 220 -7.53 18.00 2.97
C ASN A 220 -6.16 18.35 2.38
N ILE A 221 -6.17 19.19 1.37
CA ILE A 221 -5.00 19.62 0.61
C ILE A 221 -4.82 21.12 0.81
N ASN A 222 -3.59 21.53 1.08
CA ASN A 222 -3.21 22.91 1.19
C ASN A 222 -3.33 23.61 -0.17
N ASP A 223 -3.84 24.83 -0.20
CA ASP A 223 -4.01 25.67 -1.40
C ASP A 223 -2.70 25.93 -2.16
N LYS A 224 -1.55 25.85 -1.47
CA LYS A 224 -0.23 25.94 -2.09
C LYS A 224 0.03 24.85 -3.13
N ALA A 225 -0.63 23.70 -3.04
CA ALA A 225 -0.58 22.66 -4.07
C ALA A 225 -1.10 23.19 -5.42
N LEU A 226 -2.11 24.08 -5.43
CA LEU A 226 -2.63 24.69 -6.66
C LEU A 226 -1.57 25.56 -7.35
N LYS A 227 -0.69 26.24 -6.60
CA LYS A 227 0.42 27.02 -7.17
C LYS A 227 1.39 26.12 -7.95
N ILE A 228 1.69 24.94 -7.42
CA ILE A 228 2.52 23.94 -8.11
C ILE A 228 1.82 23.42 -9.37
N ILE A 229 0.53 23.08 -9.28
CA ILE A 229 -0.25 22.58 -10.41
C ILE A 229 -0.29 23.63 -11.53
N ALA A 230 -0.57 24.90 -11.19
CA ALA A 230 -0.62 26.00 -12.15
C ALA A 230 0.72 26.28 -12.85
N LYS A 231 1.83 25.97 -12.19
CA LYS A 231 3.20 26.23 -12.71
C LYS A 231 3.96 24.95 -13.08
N LYS A 232 3.27 23.82 -13.22
CA LYS A 232 3.90 22.50 -13.46
C LYS A 232 4.88 22.49 -14.64
N ASP A 233 4.47 23.10 -15.77
CA ASP A 233 5.30 23.13 -16.98
C ASP A 233 6.54 24.00 -16.79
N VAL A 234 6.40 25.13 -16.10
CA VAL A 234 7.52 26.03 -15.74
C VAL A 234 8.51 25.31 -14.81
N ILE A 235 8.02 24.57 -13.82
CA ILE A 235 8.86 23.79 -12.90
C ILE A 235 9.68 22.76 -13.67
N LEU A 236 9.02 21.96 -14.52
CA LEU A 236 9.71 20.93 -15.31
C LEU A 236 10.67 21.52 -16.34
N GLU A 237 10.33 22.62 -16.95
CA GLU A 237 11.19 23.32 -17.89
C GLU A 237 12.43 23.86 -17.19
N ASN A 238 12.29 24.55 -16.06
CA ASN A 238 13.42 25.08 -15.29
C ASN A 238 14.37 23.98 -14.81
N LEU A 239 13.83 22.85 -14.31
CA LEU A 239 14.66 21.71 -13.90
C LEU A 239 15.46 21.13 -15.08
N LYS A 240 14.83 21.00 -16.26
CA LYS A 240 15.49 20.48 -17.47
C LYS A 240 16.53 21.45 -18.01
N ARG A 241 16.26 22.77 -17.99
CA ARG A 241 17.24 23.82 -18.40
C ARG A 241 18.42 23.83 -17.44
N ALA A 242 18.19 23.81 -16.11
CA ALA A 242 19.24 23.74 -15.12
C ALA A 242 20.12 22.47 -15.28
N PHE A 243 19.52 21.34 -15.66
CA PHE A 243 20.26 20.12 -16.01
C PHE A 243 21.16 20.35 -17.24
N ASN A 244 20.61 20.90 -18.33
CA ASN A 244 21.38 21.19 -19.55
C ASN A 244 22.55 22.15 -19.27
N ASP A 245 22.32 23.21 -18.51
CA ASP A 245 23.32 24.22 -18.16
C ASP A 245 24.45 23.60 -17.31
N LYS A 246 24.08 22.80 -16.31
CA LYS A 246 25.04 22.14 -15.41
C LYS A 246 25.95 21.16 -16.13
N PHE A 247 25.39 20.36 -17.04
CA PHE A 247 26.13 19.35 -17.81
C PHE A 247 26.64 19.87 -19.17
N LYS A 248 26.39 21.16 -19.48
CA LYS A 248 26.78 21.82 -20.75
C LYS A 248 26.33 20.99 -21.96
N THR A 249 25.06 20.66 -22.03
CA THR A 249 24.50 19.70 -22.99
C THR A 249 23.05 20.05 -23.36
N ASP A 250 22.58 19.46 -24.45
CA ASP A 250 21.18 19.53 -24.89
C ASP A 250 20.45 18.19 -24.64
N ALA A 251 20.68 17.58 -23.47
CA ALA A 251 20.01 16.34 -23.06
C ALA A 251 18.48 16.47 -23.05
N PHE A 252 17.98 17.68 -22.86
CA PHE A 252 16.57 18.05 -23.01
C PHE A 252 16.44 19.12 -24.10
N VAL A 253 15.83 18.75 -25.23
CA VAL A 253 15.67 19.59 -26.40
C VAL A 253 14.37 20.40 -26.31
N PHE A 254 14.44 21.73 -26.34
CA PHE A 254 13.26 22.57 -26.21
C PHE A 254 12.69 22.99 -27.56
N GLU A 255 13.56 23.26 -28.54
CA GLU A 255 13.18 23.70 -29.87
C GLU A 255 13.87 22.90 -30.95
N GLN A 256 13.16 22.59 -32.01
CA GLN A 256 13.70 21.92 -33.19
C GLN A 256 13.16 22.59 -34.44
N VAL A 257 14.05 22.92 -35.35
CA VAL A 257 13.66 23.41 -36.68
C VAL A 257 13.31 22.22 -37.56
N VAL A 258 12.05 22.13 -37.97
CA VAL A 258 11.54 21.08 -38.84
C VAL A 258 11.16 21.67 -40.18
N ILE A 259 11.60 21.06 -41.28
CA ILE A 259 11.20 21.46 -42.62
C ILE A 259 9.82 20.85 -42.93
N LYS A 260 8.80 21.69 -43.05
CA LYS A 260 7.45 21.31 -43.47
C LYS A 260 7.18 21.73 -44.90
N GLY A 261 6.47 20.89 -45.66
CA GLY A 261 6.08 21.15 -47.05
C GLY A 261 6.68 20.15 -48.04
N ARG A 262 6.12 20.13 -49.27
CA ARG A 262 6.59 19.29 -50.38
C ARG A 262 7.07 20.19 -51.54
N GLY A 263 8.13 19.76 -52.23
CA GLY A 263 8.65 20.47 -53.44
C GLY A 263 9.19 21.87 -53.13
N LYS A 264 8.78 22.88 -53.93
CA LYS A 264 9.25 24.29 -53.79
C LYS A 264 8.62 25.05 -52.61
N THR A 265 7.64 24.44 -51.88
CA THR A 265 6.95 25.07 -50.73
C THR A 265 7.50 24.60 -49.39
N LYS A 266 8.78 24.25 -49.31
CA LYS A 266 9.44 23.90 -48.06
C LYS A 266 9.68 25.18 -47.23
N SER A 267 9.18 25.17 -45.99
CA SER A 267 9.46 26.21 -45.00
C SER A 267 10.06 25.59 -43.73
N ALA A 268 11.03 26.30 -43.15
CA ALA A 268 11.55 25.95 -41.84
C ALA A 268 10.58 26.47 -40.79
N VAL A 269 10.11 25.56 -39.90
CA VAL A 269 9.22 25.87 -38.78
C VAL A 269 9.89 25.44 -37.52
N THR A 270 10.03 26.32 -36.55
CA THR A 270 10.48 25.97 -35.21
C THR A 270 9.34 25.29 -34.46
N VAL A 271 9.58 24.09 -33.96
CA VAL A 271 8.61 23.31 -33.15
C VAL A 271 9.12 23.28 -31.72
N ASN A 272 8.27 23.69 -30.79
CA ASN A 272 8.57 23.55 -29.37
C ASN A 272 8.42 22.08 -28.95
N LEU A 273 9.47 21.49 -28.37
CA LEU A 273 9.54 20.11 -27.93
C LEU A 273 9.38 19.94 -26.40
N HIS A 274 9.14 21.03 -25.67
CA HIS A 274 8.92 21.04 -24.21
C HIS A 274 9.98 20.26 -23.40
N GLY A 275 11.24 20.34 -23.85
CA GLY A 275 12.36 19.60 -23.20
C GLY A 275 12.27 18.09 -23.43
N LYS A 276 12.09 17.67 -24.69
CA LYS A 276 12.15 16.27 -25.10
C LYS A 276 13.54 15.66 -24.81
N LYS A 277 13.58 14.48 -24.19
CA LYS A 277 14.83 13.78 -23.89
C LYS A 277 15.57 13.36 -25.16
N ASP A 278 16.87 13.66 -25.24
CA ASP A 278 17.79 13.03 -26.18
C ASP A 278 18.44 11.82 -25.50
N SER A 279 18.04 10.62 -25.93
CA SER A 279 18.52 9.37 -25.34
C SER A 279 20.00 9.12 -25.58
N LYS A 280 20.58 9.64 -26.66
CA LYS A 280 22.00 9.47 -26.97
C LYS A 280 22.88 10.29 -26.04
N ILE A 281 22.46 11.54 -25.80
CA ILE A 281 23.16 12.43 -24.86
C ILE A 281 23.06 11.89 -23.44
N LEU A 282 21.87 11.43 -23.03
CA LEU A 282 21.70 10.83 -21.71
C LEU A 282 22.53 9.54 -21.54
N ASP A 283 22.62 8.69 -22.57
CA ASP A 283 23.50 7.50 -22.55
C ASP A 283 24.98 7.92 -22.44
N TYR A 284 25.40 8.99 -23.13
CA TYR A 284 26.75 9.53 -23.01
C TYR A 284 27.03 10.06 -21.59
N LEU A 285 26.14 10.83 -21.00
CA LEU A 285 26.29 11.31 -19.62
C LEU A 285 26.33 10.17 -18.61
N ALA A 286 25.51 9.13 -18.81
CA ALA A 286 25.55 7.93 -17.98
C ALA A 286 26.90 7.22 -18.09
N SER A 287 27.52 7.17 -19.30
CA SER A 287 28.84 6.58 -19.47
C SER A 287 29.96 7.39 -18.79
N GLN A 288 29.82 8.73 -18.74
CA GLN A 288 30.75 9.59 -17.99
C GLN A 288 30.60 9.33 -16.47
N ALA A 289 29.35 9.25 -15.97
CA ALA A 289 29.08 8.94 -14.58
C ALA A 289 29.57 7.52 -14.20
N GLU A 290 29.42 6.53 -15.09
CA GLU A 290 30.01 5.19 -14.91
C GLU A 290 31.54 5.29 -14.76
N SER A 291 32.21 6.06 -15.61
CA SER A 291 33.67 6.25 -15.56
C SER A 291 34.12 6.96 -14.28
N GLU A 292 33.32 7.87 -13.74
CA GLU A 292 33.59 8.52 -12.44
C GLU A 292 33.50 7.49 -11.29
N ILE A 293 32.46 6.67 -11.31
CA ILE A 293 32.30 5.61 -10.31
C ILE A 293 33.45 4.62 -10.40
N GLN A 294 33.90 4.24 -11.59
CA GLN A 294 34.99 3.30 -11.82
C GLN A 294 36.35 3.79 -11.29
N LYS A 295 36.57 5.08 -11.15
CA LYS A 295 37.81 5.61 -10.49
C LYS A 295 37.88 5.22 -9.01
N ILE A 296 36.73 4.95 -8.38
CA ILE A 296 36.62 4.59 -6.96
C ILE A 296 36.38 3.08 -6.83
N HIS A 297 35.62 2.51 -7.76
CA HIS A 297 35.14 1.14 -7.79
C HIS A 297 35.51 0.53 -9.17
N ASN A 298 36.69 0.02 -9.33
CA ASN A 298 37.25 -0.43 -10.62
C ASN A 298 36.35 -1.38 -11.41
N ASP A 299 35.58 -2.24 -10.74
CA ASP A 299 34.74 -3.27 -11.35
C ASP A 299 33.27 -2.83 -11.52
N PHE A 300 32.98 -1.55 -11.33
CA PHE A 300 31.60 -1.05 -11.47
C PHE A 300 31.10 -1.15 -12.90
N ILE A 301 29.88 -1.67 -13.08
CA ILE A 301 29.19 -1.72 -14.36
C ILE A 301 27.77 -1.14 -14.17
N TRP A 302 27.48 -0.06 -14.89
CA TRP A 302 26.13 0.49 -14.90
C TRP A 302 25.14 -0.47 -15.58
N PRO A 303 23.97 -0.75 -15.00
CA PRO A 303 22.98 -1.64 -15.60
C PRO A 303 22.56 -1.18 -17.00
N LYS A 304 22.54 -2.11 -17.97
CA LYS A 304 22.11 -1.86 -19.35
C LYS A 304 20.86 -2.68 -19.69
N SER A 305 20.06 -2.17 -20.62
CA SER A 305 18.94 -2.89 -21.23
C SER A 305 19.46 -3.97 -22.20
N ASP A 306 18.56 -4.84 -22.67
CA ASP A 306 18.90 -5.86 -23.67
C ASP A 306 19.40 -5.26 -24.99
N SER A 307 19.04 -4.00 -25.29
CA SER A 307 19.55 -3.23 -26.44
C SER A 307 20.90 -2.53 -26.18
N GLY A 308 21.54 -2.76 -25.04
CA GLY A 308 22.86 -2.20 -24.67
C GLY A 308 22.81 -0.75 -24.15
N LYS A 309 21.64 -0.11 -24.04
CA LYS A 309 21.49 1.25 -23.51
C LYS A 309 21.53 1.27 -21.99
N PHE A 310 22.06 2.33 -21.42
CA PHE A 310 22.05 2.53 -19.97
C PHE A 310 20.62 2.57 -19.41
N LYS A 311 20.37 1.85 -18.31
CA LYS A 311 19.10 1.94 -17.60
C LYS A 311 19.08 3.22 -16.78
N LEU A 312 18.06 4.06 -17.04
CA LEU A 312 17.84 5.35 -16.37
C LEU A 312 16.48 5.38 -15.67
N ASP A 313 15.96 4.20 -15.32
CA ASP A 313 14.74 4.09 -14.52
C ASP A 313 15.00 4.48 -13.05
N LYS A 314 13.92 4.75 -12.34
CA LYS A 314 13.94 5.23 -10.94
C LYS A 314 14.71 4.31 -10.00
N GLU A 315 14.66 3.00 -10.23
CA GLU A 315 15.35 2.01 -9.38
C GLU A 315 16.86 2.07 -9.63
N THR A 316 17.26 2.09 -10.90
CA THR A 316 18.66 2.20 -11.29
C THR A 316 19.29 3.50 -10.78
N LEU A 317 18.64 4.64 -10.99
CA LEU A 317 19.16 5.94 -10.54
C LEU A 317 19.29 6.05 -9.01
N LYS A 318 18.55 5.25 -8.25
CA LYS A 318 18.62 5.20 -6.77
C LYS A 318 19.53 4.10 -6.23
N SER A 319 20.12 3.27 -7.11
CA SER A 319 21.01 2.20 -6.67
C SER A 319 22.34 2.75 -6.13
N TYR A 320 22.98 1.93 -5.29
CA TYR A 320 24.25 2.28 -4.64
C TYR A 320 25.33 2.68 -5.66
N CYS A 321 26.15 3.64 -5.34
CA CYS A 321 27.14 4.33 -6.16
C CYS A 321 26.51 5.22 -7.26
N ILE A 322 25.46 4.78 -7.95
CA ILE A 322 24.80 5.59 -8.99
C ILE A 322 24.14 6.81 -8.37
N CYS A 323 23.39 6.62 -7.27
CA CYS A 323 22.69 7.71 -6.59
C CYS A 323 23.59 8.82 -6.03
N ASP A 324 24.89 8.57 -5.91
CA ASP A 324 25.87 9.55 -5.44
C ASP A 324 26.38 10.46 -6.57
N THR A 325 26.19 10.06 -7.83
CA THR A 325 26.58 10.90 -8.97
C THR A 325 25.63 12.10 -9.13
N GLU A 326 26.19 13.25 -9.50
CA GLU A 326 25.42 14.45 -9.78
C GLU A 326 24.42 14.23 -10.92
N PHE A 327 24.81 13.45 -11.93
CA PHE A 327 23.93 13.05 -13.04
C PHE A 327 22.68 12.32 -12.55
N ALA A 328 22.83 11.30 -11.71
CA ALA A 328 21.71 10.52 -11.22
C ALA A 328 20.83 11.32 -10.25
N LYS A 329 21.43 12.18 -9.42
CA LYS A 329 20.68 13.07 -8.52
C LYS A 329 19.74 13.99 -9.28
N ASP A 330 20.28 14.72 -10.26
CA ASP A 330 19.49 15.70 -11.01
C ASP A 330 18.46 15.03 -11.92
N LEU A 331 18.82 13.95 -12.60
CA LEU A 331 17.87 13.20 -13.43
C LEU A 331 16.76 12.55 -12.58
N SER A 332 17.10 11.98 -11.43
CA SER A 332 16.12 11.41 -10.49
C SER A 332 15.17 12.48 -9.92
N GLU A 333 15.66 13.71 -9.74
CA GLU A 333 14.83 14.83 -9.28
C GLU A 333 13.82 15.23 -10.33
N ILE A 334 14.23 15.39 -11.60
CA ILE A 334 13.32 15.68 -12.72
C ILE A 334 12.21 14.62 -12.81
N GLU A 335 12.57 13.32 -12.71
CA GLU A 335 11.62 12.24 -12.77
C GLU A 335 10.68 12.22 -11.55
N THR A 336 11.17 12.60 -10.38
CA THR A 336 10.38 12.70 -9.14
C THR A 336 9.34 13.82 -9.26
N PHE A 337 9.74 14.99 -9.74
CA PHE A 337 8.79 16.08 -10.00
C PHE A 337 7.79 15.70 -11.09
N ARG A 338 8.24 15.14 -12.21
CA ARG A 338 7.36 14.71 -13.30
C ARG A 338 6.28 13.73 -12.84
N SER A 339 6.67 12.71 -12.08
CA SER A 339 5.71 11.69 -11.60
C SER A 339 4.76 12.25 -10.55
N GLY A 340 5.24 13.10 -9.65
CA GLY A 340 4.39 13.74 -8.64
C GLY A 340 3.41 14.74 -9.24
N LEU A 341 3.87 15.59 -10.18
CA LEU A 341 3.02 16.56 -10.88
C LEU A 341 1.90 15.86 -11.68
N ALA A 342 2.21 14.74 -12.34
CA ALA A 342 1.19 13.95 -13.04
C ALA A 342 0.13 13.38 -12.09
N ALA A 343 0.53 13.01 -10.87
CA ALA A 343 -0.41 12.50 -9.87
C ALA A 343 -1.35 13.58 -9.31
N VAL A 344 -0.86 14.81 -9.16
CA VAL A 344 -1.66 15.94 -8.64
C VAL A 344 -2.52 16.63 -9.69
N GLU A 345 -2.35 16.34 -10.99
CA GLU A 345 -3.20 16.89 -12.06
C GLU A 345 -4.69 16.58 -11.88
N ASN A 346 -4.98 15.44 -11.23
CA ASN A 346 -6.35 14.98 -11.00
C ASN A 346 -6.97 15.52 -9.71
N PHE A 347 -6.28 16.43 -8.99
CA PHE A 347 -6.88 17.04 -7.80
C PHE A 347 -8.01 17.96 -8.21
N ASP A 348 -9.17 17.72 -7.62
CA ASP A 348 -10.32 18.59 -7.77
C ASP A 348 -10.03 19.96 -7.11
N LYS A 349 -10.70 21.00 -7.62
CA LYS A 349 -10.64 22.36 -7.05
C LYS A 349 -11.17 22.46 -5.62
N THR A 350 -11.86 21.43 -5.14
CA THR A 350 -12.33 21.33 -3.76
C THR A 350 -11.23 21.24 -2.73
N LEU A 351 -9.99 20.92 -3.13
CA LEU A 351 -8.85 20.67 -2.24
C LEU A 351 -9.12 19.56 -1.20
N ILE A 352 -10.00 18.64 -1.52
CA ILE A 352 -10.26 17.43 -0.75
C ILE A 352 -10.24 16.25 -1.71
N THR A 353 -9.54 15.18 -1.31
CA THR A 353 -9.60 13.89 -2.00
C THR A 353 -10.18 12.83 -1.07
N HIS A 354 -10.83 11.82 -1.65
CA HIS A 354 -11.49 10.75 -0.91
C HIS A 354 -10.88 9.38 -1.28
N PRO A 355 -9.58 9.18 -1.01
CA PRO A 355 -8.89 7.96 -1.43
C PRO A 355 -9.20 6.79 -0.51
N CYS A 356 -9.18 5.58 -1.08
CA CYS A 356 -9.25 4.34 -0.33
C CYS A 356 -7.86 3.84 0.06
N HIS A 357 -7.76 3.21 1.23
CA HIS A 357 -6.53 2.60 1.73
C HIS A 357 -6.27 1.23 1.10
N HIS A 358 -7.31 0.59 0.54
CA HIS A 358 -7.24 -0.76 0.00
C HIS A 358 -6.60 -1.75 0.99
N MET A 359 -7.22 -1.89 2.14
CA MET A 359 -6.76 -2.83 3.15
C MET A 359 -6.67 -4.25 2.59
N PHE A 360 -5.68 -5.02 3.03
CA PHE A 360 -5.38 -6.37 2.53
C PHE A 360 -5.00 -6.45 1.03
N GLY A 361 -4.61 -5.33 0.43
CA GLY A 361 -4.15 -5.31 -0.96
C GLY A 361 -2.80 -6.00 -1.18
N ALA A 362 -1.99 -6.15 -0.15
CA ALA A 362 -0.71 -6.86 -0.18
C ALA A 362 -0.81 -8.27 0.40
N GLN A 363 0.09 -9.16 -0.01
CA GLN A 363 0.20 -10.55 0.45
C GLN A 363 0.31 -10.69 1.98
N THR A 364 0.85 -9.71 2.65
CA THR A 364 1.09 -9.65 4.10
C THR A 364 0.00 -8.92 4.87
N GLY A 365 -1.11 -8.56 4.21
CA GLY A 365 -2.23 -7.85 4.82
C GLY A 365 -2.03 -6.34 4.98
N ARG A 366 -0.95 -5.77 4.39
CA ARG A 366 -0.75 -4.32 4.34
C ARG A 366 -1.72 -3.65 3.38
N CYS A 367 -2.03 -2.39 3.64
CA CYS A 367 -2.76 -1.53 2.71
C CYS A 367 -1.93 -1.25 1.46
N THR A 368 -2.63 -1.04 0.33
CA THR A 368 -2.00 -0.67 -0.96
C THR A 368 -2.70 0.53 -1.59
N PRO A 369 -2.68 1.71 -0.92
CA PRO A 369 -3.29 2.90 -1.46
C PRO A 369 -2.61 3.32 -2.77
N LYS A 370 -3.36 3.99 -3.65
CA LYS A 370 -2.87 4.37 -4.98
C LYS A 370 -2.73 5.88 -5.10
N PRO A 371 -1.62 6.39 -5.67
CA PRO A 371 -1.48 7.81 -5.99
C PRO A 371 -2.59 8.30 -6.94
N THR A 372 -3.03 7.46 -7.87
CA THR A 372 -4.10 7.78 -8.86
C THR A 372 -5.46 8.04 -8.20
N ASP A 373 -5.67 7.53 -6.99
CA ASP A 373 -6.88 7.74 -6.21
C ASP A 373 -6.80 9.01 -5.33
N GLY A 374 -5.76 9.83 -5.51
CA GLY A 374 -5.56 11.05 -4.73
C GLY A 374 -4.92 10.84 -3.35
N PHE A 375 -4.28 9.69 -3.09
CA PHE A 375 -3.63 9.41 -1.82
C PHE A 375 -2.26 10.11 -1.72
N LEU A 376 -2.24 11.33 -1.17
CA LEU A 376 -1.04 12.19 -1.09
C LEU A 376 0.18 11.52 -0.45
N PRO A 377 0.07 10.76 0.65
CA PRO A 377 1.24 10.14 1.27
C PRO A 377 2.06 9.26 0.33
N CYS A 378 1.44 8.68 -0.71
CA CYS A 378 2.13 7.86 -1.72
C CYS A 378 2.80 8.67 -2.83
N MET A 379 2.52 9.97 -2.96
CA MET A 379 3.01 10.80 -4.09
C MET A 379 4.46 11.28 -3.92
N GLY A 380 5.07 10.96 -2.80
CA GLY A 380 6.42 11.41 -2.44
C GLY A 380 6.41 12.60 -1.47
N GLN A 381 7.53 12.77 -0.78
CA GLN A 381 7.63 13.65 0.39
C GLN A 381 7.23 15.11 0.14
N LEU A 382 7.57 15.68 -1.03
CA LEU A 382 7.19 17.04 -1.37
C LEU A 382 5.67 17.22 -1.44
N PHE A 383 4.96 16.30 -2.10
CA PHE A 383 3.50 16.41 -2.28
C PHE A 383 2.76 16.10 -1.00
N ARG A 384 3.28 15.18 -0.18
CA ARG A 384 2.80 14.90 1.16
C ARG A 384 2.81 16.13 2.06
N SER A 385 3.79 17.03 1.88
CA SER A 385 3.89 18.29 2.62
C SER A 385 2.69 19.22 2.43
N PHE A 386 1.84 18.97 1.43
CA PHE A 386 0.61 19.73 1.18
C PHE A 386 -0.64 19.14 1.83
N MET A 387 -0.52 18.13 2.67
CA MET A 387 -1.62 17.71 3.51
C MET A 387 -1.96 18.80 4.52
N ASN A 388 -3.25 18.97 4.79
CA ASN A 388 -3.77 20.05 5.61
C ASN A 388 -4.68 19.50 6.72
N PRO A 389 -4.69 20.07 7.93
CA PRO A 389 -5.74 19.79 8.90
C PRO A 389 -7.12 20.15 8.33
N ARG A 390 -8.18 19.65 8.95
CA ARG A 390 -9.54 19.87 8.46
C ARG A 390 -9.98 21.33 8.55
N ASP A 391 -9.49 22.06 9.55
CA ASP A 391 -9.79 23.46 9.81
C ASP A 391 -8.72 24.14 10.66
N ASN A 392 -8.94 25.42 10.98
CA ASN A 392 -8.03 26.23 11.77
C ASN A 392 -7.90 25.84 13.27
N GLU A 393 -8.84 25.07 13.79
CA GLU A 393 -8.86 24.66 15.20
C GLU A 393 -8.08 23.37 15.44
N HIS A 394 -7.65 22.72 14.34
CA HIS A 394 -6.93 21.46 14.37
C HIS A 394 -5.49 21.59 13.86
N LEU A 395 -4.69 20.60 14.23
CA LEU A 395 -3.33 20.36 13.73
C LEU A 395 -3.30 19.02 13.02
N LEU A 396 -2.50 18.94 11.95
CA LEU A 396 -2.14 17.67 11.35
C LEU A 396 -0.91 17.12 12.09
N VAL A 397 -1.03 15.94 12.66
CA VAL A 397 0.04 15.33 13.46
C VAL A 397 0.40 13.96 12.87
N SER A 398 1.64 13.81 12.44
CA SER A 398 2.19 12.57 11.89
C SER A 398 3.07 11.90 12.93
N ILE A 399 2.84 10.60 13.17
CA ILE A 399 3.60 9.79 14.11
C ILE A 399 4.02 8.49 13.40
N ASP A 400 5.31 8.21 13.38
CA ASP A 400 5.91 7.07 12.67
C ASP A 400 6.75 6.21 13.62
N TYR A 401 6.90 4.93 13.30
CA TYR A 401 7.87 4.08 14.00
C TYR A 401 9.28 4.28 13.45
N SER A 402 10.25 4.28 14.34
CA SER A 402 11.65 4.25 13.93
C SER A 402 12.07 2.83 13.54
N ALA A 403 12.22 2.57 12.23
CA ALA A 403 12.65 1.27 11.69
C ALA A 403 11.84 0.07 12.22
N GLN A 404 10.51 0.13 12.11
CA GLN A 404 9.56 -0.87 12.60
C GLN A 404 9.95 -2.32 12.25
N GLU A 405 10.26 -2.60 10.97
CA GLU A 405 10.60 -3.96 10.53
C GLU A 405 11.83 -4.53 11.26
N THR A 406 12.76 -3.68 11.64
CA THR A 406 13.95 -4.11 12.40
C THR A 406 13.61 -4.45 13.85
N ALA A 407 12.77 -3.64 14.50
CA ALA A 407 12.27 -3.94 15.85
C ALA A 407 11.51 -5.26 15.87
N ILE A 408 10.60 -5.43 14.91
CA ILE A 408 9.84 -6.67 14.76
C ILE A 408 10.77 -7.87 14.52
N ALA A 409 11.77 -7.75 13.64
CA ALA A 409 12.72 -8.81 13.34
C ALA A 409 13.53 -9.21 14.60
N ALA A 410 14.01 -8.23 15.36
CA ALA A 410 14.75 -8.46 16.61
C ALA A 410 13.87 -9.19 17.65
N ALA A 411 12.65 -8.73 17.85
CA ALA A 411 11.71 -9.31 18.80
C ALA A 411 11.24 -10.71 18.35
N TRP A 412 10.83 -10.86 17.08
CA TRP A 412 10.42 -12.14 16.51
C TRP A 412 11.53 -13.17 16.58
N GLY A 413 12.76 -12.77 16.22
CA GLY A 413 13.95 -13.61 16.29
C GLY A 413 14.46 -13.87 17.70
N LYS A 414 14.02 -13.09 18.69
CA LYS A 414 14.65 -13.02 20.02
C LYS A 414 16.16 -12.78 19.93
N ASP A 415 16.56 -11.90 18.98
CA ASP A 415 17.96 -11.67 18.63
C ASP A 415 18.53 -10.53 19.45
N LYS A 416 19.42 -10.89 20.41
CA LYS A 416 20.03 -9.93 21.33
C LYS A 416 20.94 -8.91 20.64
N ASN A 417 21.67 -9.32 19.60
CA ASN A 417 22.55 -8.42 18.87
C ASN A 417 21.75 -7.43 18.02
N MET A 418 20.68 -7.91 17.35
CA MET A 418 19.79 -7.04 16.57
C MET A 418 19.07 -6.06 17.48
N LEU A 419 18.59 -6.50 18.65
CA LEU A 419 17.97 -5.62 19.63
C LEU A 419 18.95 -4.57 20.15
N TRP A 420 20.19 -4.98 20.48
CA TRP A 420 21.22 -4.04 20.90
C TRP A 420 21.51 -2.98 19.83
N CYS A 421 21.65 -3.38 18.57
CA CYS A 421 21.83 -2.44 17.46
C CYS A 421 20.62 -1.50 17.30
N TYR A 422 19.40 -2.03 17.49
CA TYR A 422 18.17 -1.24 17.38
C TYR A 422 18.06 -0.17 18.49
N GLN A 423 18.61 -0.41 19.65
CA GLN A 423 18.64 0.54 20.77
C GLN A 423 19.70 1.64 20.60
N GLN A 424 20.57 1.56 19.57
CA GLN A 424 21.55 2.61 19.30
C GLN A 424 20.92 3.76 18.47
N PRO A 425 21.51 4.95 18.45
CA PRO A 425 20.99 6.12 17.72
C PRO A 425 20.79 5.88 16.21
N ASP A 426 21.61 5.04 15.59
CA ASP A 426 21.42 4.59 14.19
C ASP A 426 21.70 3.09 14.09
N PHE A 427 20.65 2.33 13.81
CA PHE A 427 20.72 0.88 13.69
C PHE A 427 21.77 0.42 12.69
N TYR A 428 21.85 1.06 11.51
CA TYR A 428 22.73 0.61 10.43
C TYR A 428 24.20 0.89 10.71
N VAL A 429 24.49 1.96 11.43
CA VAL A 429 25.85 2.22 11.93
C VAL A 429 26.25 1.19 12.98
N ALA A 430 25.36 0.92 13.93
CA ALA A 430 25.61 -0.10 14.96
C ALA A 430 25.74 -1.51 14.38
N ALA A 431 24.93 -1.85 13.39
CA ALA A 431 25.05 -3.10 12.65
C ALA A 431 26.37 -3.17 11.88
N GLY A 432 26.79 -2.07 11.25
CA GLY A 432 28.09 -1.96 10.55
C GLY A 432 29.27 -2.21 11.48
N TYR A 433 29.22 -1.67 12.69
CA TYR A 433 30.20 -1.95 13.74
C TYR A 433 30.22 -3.45 14.11
N LYS A 434 29.06 -4.06 14.32
CA LYS A 434 28.95 -5.50 14.62
C LYS A 434 29.41 -6.39 13.46
N PHE A 435 29.26 -5.96 12.23
CA PHE A 435 29.74 -6.70 11.04
C PHE A 435 31.25 -6.51 10.78
N GLY A 436 31.88 -5.56 11.48
CA GLY A 436 33.28 -5.17 11.19
C GLY A 436 33.44 -4.45 9.85
N VAL A 437 32.40 -3.75 9.39
CA VAL A 437 32.41 -2.83 8.24
C VAL A 437 32.75 -1.42 8.69
N ILE A 438 32.37 -1.07 9.92
CA ILE A 438 32.71 0.17 10.62
C ILE A 438 33.55 -0.23 11.83
N ASP A 439 34.70 0.38 12.01
CA ASP A 439 35.64 0.09 13.11
C ASP A 439 35.45 1.04 14.30
N ASP A 440 34.73 2.13 14.13
CA ASP A 440 34.44 3.11 15.18
C ASP A 440 33.03 2.90 15.77
N MET A 441 32.96 2.60 17.08
CA MET A 441 31.70 2.47 17.82
C MET A 441 30.94 3.82 17.95
N HIS A 442 31.61 4.94 17.83
CA HIS A 442 31.05 6.29 17.90
C HIS A 442 30.74 6.88 16.51
N ALA A 443 30.87 6.06 15.46
CA ALA A 443 30.49 6.45 14.11
C ALA A 443 29.05 6.96 14.05
N THR A 444 28.80 7.88 13.14
CA THR A 444 27.47 8.46 12.90
C THR A 444 27.16 8.44 11.40
N LYS A 445 25.90 8.65 11.05
CA LYS A 445 25.48 8.85 9.65
C LYS A 445 26.28 9.97 8.96
N LYS A 446 26.75 10.99 9.73
CA LYS A 446 27.53 12.12 9.18
C LYS A 446 28.98 11.77 8.93
N THR A 447 29.58 10.95 9.82
CA THR A 447 31.01 10.58 9.74
C THR A 447 31.24 9.40 8.80
N HIS A 448 30.30 8.42 8.72
CA HIS A 448 30.42 7.21 7.93
C HIS A 448 29.17 6.97 7.03
N PRO A 449 28.80 7.94 6.18
CA PRO A 449 27.56 7.83 5.39
C PRO A 449 27.56 6.66 4.42
N ARG A 450 28.70 6.36 3.77
CA ARG A 450 28.84 5.30 2.76
C ARG A 450 28.73 3.90 3.40
N GLU A 451 29.50 3.67 4.45
CA GLU A 451 29.52 2.40 5.21
C GLU A 451 28.11 2.13 5.80
N ARG A 452 27.49 3.17 6.33
CA ARG A 452 26.11 3.09 6.81
C ARG A 452 25.12 2.69 5.73
N ASP A 453 25.20 3.31 4.56
CA ASP A 453 24.29 3.00 3.44
C ASP A 453 24.55 1.60 2.86
N LYS A 454 25.80 1.16 2.82
CA LYS A 454 26.18 -0.23 2.51
C LYS A 454 25.54 -1.20 3.52
N CYS A 455 25.64 -0.93 4.81
CA CYS A 455 25.02 -1.75 5.86
C CYS A 455 23.50 -1.72 5.79
N LYS A 456 22.90 -0.58 5.49
CA LYS A 456 21.44 -0.46 5.27
C LYS A 456 20.98 -1.36 4.13
N LEU A 457 21.62 -1.30 2.98
CA LEU A 457 21.28 -2.14 1.84
C LEU A 457 21.52 -3.63 2.14
N LEU A 458 22.62 -3.99 2.81
CA LEU A 458 22.87 -5.37 3.25
C LEU A 458 21.76 -5.89 4.16
N CYS A 459 21.35 -5.12 5.17
CA CYS A 459 20.28 -5.52 6.09
C CYS A 459 18.95 -5.69 5.36
N LEU A 460 18.58 -4.73 4.51
CA LEU A 460 17.34 -4.80 3.74
C LEU A 460 17.34 -6.01 2.79
N THR A 461 18.39 -6.21 1.98
CA THR A 461 18.48 -7.33 1.04
C THR A 461 18.45 -8.68 1.75
N SER A 462 19.14 -8.78 2.91
CA SER A 462 19.16 -10.00 3.71
C SER A 462 17.79 -10.28 4.33
N ASN A 463 17.06 -9.27 4.81
CA ASN A 463 15.70 -9.42 5.32
C ASN A 463 14.73 -9.92 4.25
N TYR A 464 14.84 -9.39 3.02
CA TYR A 464 14.03 -9.84 1.88
C TYR A 464 14.51 -11.14 1.25
N GLY A 465 15.63 -11.68 1.71
CA GLY A 465 16.14 -12.97 1.26
C GLY A 465 16.79 -12.96 -0.13
N GLN A 466 17.29 -11.82 -0.54
CA GLN A 466 18.06 -11.74 -1.77
C GLN A 466 19.34 -12.59 -1.65
N GLY A 467 19.65 -13.34 -2.70
CA GLY A 467 20.87 -14.13 -2.78
C GLY A 467 22.10 -13.27 -3.03
N TYR A 468 23.27 -13.82 -2.73
CA TYR A 468 24.56 -13.12 -2.82
C TYR A 468 24.82 -12.45 -4.20
N LYS A 469 24.39 -13.05 -5.31
CA LYS A 469 24.53 -12.46 -6.64
C LYS A 469 23.75 -11.15 -6.81
N ALA A 470 22.50 -11.12 -6.34
CA ALA A 470 21.68 -9.92 -6.40
C ALA A 470 22.21 -8.85 -5.43
N THR A 471 22.62 -9.25 -4.23
CA THR A 471 23.24 -8.36 -3.23
C THR A 471 24.57 -7.79 -3.74
N ALA A 472 25.44 -8.62 -4.36
CA ALA A 472 26.69 -8.18 -4.97
C ALA A 472 26.44 -7.08 -6.02
N LYS A 473 25.48 -7.32 -6.92
CA LYS A 473 25.08 -6.34 -7.93
C LYS A 473 24.56 -5.05 -7.35
N LEU A 474 23.73 -5.13 -6.29
CA LEU A 474 23.12 -3.95 -5.65
C LEU A 474 24.16 -3.13 -4.88
N LEU A 475 25.08 -3.80 -4.17
CA LEU A 475 26.15 -3.17 -3.41
C LEU A 475 27.38 -2.81 -4.28
N ASN A 476 27.38 -3.27 -5.53
CA ASN A 476 28.49 -3.13 -6.45
C ASN A 476 29.83 -3.64 -5.88
N ILE A 477 29.81 -4.89 -5.43
CA ILE A 477 30.96 -5.61 -4.86
C ILE A 477 31.08 -6.98 -5.51
N SER A 478 32.20 -7.68 -5.29
CA SER A 478 32.39 -9.04 -5.77
C SER A 478 31.36 -10.02 -5.15
N GLU A 479 31.11 -11.14 -5.84
CA GLU A 479 30.24 -12.19 -5.29
C GLU A 479 30.84 -12.81 -4.01
N GLU A 480 32.16 -12.84 -3.88
CA GLU A 480 32.85 -13.35 -2.69
C GLU A 480 32.68 -12.41 -1.51
N GLU A 481 32.91 -11.12 -1.72
CA GLU A 481 32.65 -10.10 -0.68
C GLU A 481 31.17 -10.09 -0.25
N SER A 482 30.26 -10.24 -1.20
CA SER A 482 28.81 -10.34 -0.89
C SER A 482 28.49 -11.58 -0.05
N LYS A 483 29.10 -12.73 -0.34
CA LYS A 483 28.95 -13.95 0.49
C LYS A 483 29.47 -13.74 1.90
N ASP A 484 30.63 -13.09 2.06
CA ASP A 484 31.23 -12.80 3.36
C ASP A 484 30.32 -11.84 4.17
N LEU A 485 29.83 -10.77 3.55
CA LEU A 485 28.93 -9.82 4.22
C LEU A 485 27.60 -10.46 4.63
N ILE A 486 26.99 -11.30 3.77
CA ILE A 486 25.76 -12.03 4.12
C ILE A 486 26.03 -13.02 5.25
N LYS A 487 27.21 -13.65 5.26
CA LYS A 487 27.62 -14.54 6.35
C LYS A 487 27.78 -13.75 7.65
N LYS A 488 28.48 -12.62 7.65
CA LYS A 488 28.62 -11.72 8.81
C LYS A 488 27.25 -11.28 9.35
N TYR A 489 26.35 -10.86 8.45
CA TYR A 489 24.95 -10.56 8.82
C TYR A 489 24.28 -11.75 9.52
N THR A 490 24.36 -12.95 8.91
CA THR A 490 23.69 -14.16 9.39
C THR A 490 24.24 -14.60 10.74
N ASP A 491 25.55 -14.55 10.93
CA ASP A 491 26.25 -14.96 12.16
C ASP A 491 26.00 -13.95 13.30
N THR A 492 26.03 -12.66 12.98
CA THR A 492 25.78 -11.58 13.95
C THR A 492 24.33 -11.57 14.43
N PHE A 493 23.38 -11.73 13.51
CA PHE A 493 21.94 -11.78 13.80
C PHE A 493 21.41 -13.20 13.73
N SER A 494 22.07 -14.11 14.48
CA SER A 494 21.81 -15.55 14.41
C SER A 494 20.41 -15.92 14.93
N GLY A 495 19.91 -15.24 15.95
CA GLY A 495 18.57 -15.49 16.50
C GLY A 495 17.48 -15.30 15.44
N TYR A 496 17.51 -14.16 14.73
CA TYR A 496 16.60 -13.87 13.61
C TYR A 496 16.83 -14.80 12.43
N SER A 497 18.09 -14.95 12.01
CA SER A 497 18.47 -15.72 10.82
C SER A 497 18.10 -17.19 10.95
N ASP A 498 18.31 -17.81 12.11
CA ASP A 498 17.99 -19.21 12.35
C ASP A 498 16.48 -19.45 12.45
N LYS A 499 15.75 -18.52 13.08
CA LYS A 499 14.29 -18.61 13.10
C LYS A 499 13.69 -18.49 11.70
N ARG A 500 14.21 -17.56 10.89
CA ARG A 500 13.84 -17.42 9.49
C ARG A 500 14.16 -18.66 8.66
N LYS A 501 15.37 -19.21 8.79
CA LYS A 501 15.76 -20.47 8.13
C LYS A 501 14.83 -21.62 8.52
N ARG A 502 14.47 -21.74 9.81
CA ARG A 502 13.51 -22.76 10.29
C ARG A 502 12.13 -22.59 9.65
N LEU A 503 11.62 -21.35 9.56
CA LEU A 503 10.34 -21.08 8.90
C LEU A 503 10.40 -21.54 7.44
N LEU A 504 11.41 -21.10 6.68
CA LEU A 504 11.56 -21.43 5.27
C LEU A 504 11.74 -22.93 5.05
N TYR A 505 12.56 -23.59 5.89
CA TYR A 505 12.75 -25.04 5.84
C TYR A 505 11.45 -25.81 6.10
N ASN A 506 10.69 -25.46 7.13
CA ASN A 506 9.43 -26.11 7.44
C ASN A 506 8.39 -25.90 6.32
N CYS A 507 8.34 -24.71 5.74
CA CYS A 507 7.48 -24.45 4.59
C CYS A 507 7.92 -25.24 3.35
N SER A 508 9.22 -25.28 3.03
CA SER A 508 9.72 -26.04 1.88
C SER A 508 9.56 -27.55 2.03
N LYS A 509 9.52 -28.04 3.25
CA LYS A 509 9.34 -29.47 3.57
C LYS A 509 7.90 -29.86 3.90
N SER A 510 6.98 -28.90 3.89
CA SER A 510 5.56 -29.22 4.02
C SER A 510 5.13 -30.12 2.87
N LEU A 511 4.38 -31.17 3.18
CA LEU A 511 3.83 -32.09 2.19
C LEU A 511 2.41 -31.74 1.80
N VAL A 512 1.77 -30.84 2.56
CA VAL A 512 0.37 -30.46 2.38
C VAL A 512 0.19 -28.94 2.43
N PRO A 513 -0.84 -28.41 1.74
CA PRO A 513 -1.29 -27.04 1.92
C PRO A 513 -1.50 -26.69 3.39
N THR A 514 -1.02 -25.53 3.81
CA THR A 514 -1.06 -25.11 5.22
C THR A 514 -1.63 -23.69 5.31
N VAL A 515 -2.55 -23.48 6.23
CA VAL A 515 -3.00 -22.13 6.59
C VAL A 515 -2.07 -21.58 7.67
N LEU A 516 -1.40 -20.47 7.36
CA LEU A 516 -0.58 -19.71 8.31
C LEU A 516 -1.40 -18.51 8.79
N LEU A 517 -1.55 -18.38 10.11
CA LEU A 517 -2.33 -17.29 10.71
C LEU A 517 -1.42 -16.19 11.24
N THR A 518 -1.81 -14.94 11.00
CA THR A 518 -1.29 -13.79 11.75
C THR A 518 -1.85 -13.79 13.18
N ASP A 519 -1.33 -12.93 14.04
CA ASP A 519 -1.77 -12.86 15.45
C ASP A 519 -3.23 -12.35 15.58
N ASP A 520 -3.75 -11.60 14.61
CA ASP A 520 -5.16 -11.20 14.52
C ASP A 520 -6.02 -12.13 13.65
N GLY A 521 -5.48 -13.28 13.27
CA GLY A 521 -6.22 -14.34 12.59
C GLY A 521 -6.30 -14.24 11.07
N MET A 522 -5.67 -13.24 10.41
CA MET A 522 -5.66 -13.19 8.95
C MET A 522 -4.96 -14.43 8.36
N PRO A 523 -5.65 -15.17 7.46
CA PRO A 523 -5.07 -16.38 6.90
C PRO A 523 -4.13 -16.09 5.74
N TYR A 524 -3.02 -16.80 5.70
CA TYR A 524 -2.13 -16.93 4.55
C TYR A 524 -2.08 -18.39 4.12
N VAL A 525 -2.47 -18.70 2.89
CA VAL A 525 -2.49 -20.08 2.39
C VAL A 525 -1.16 -20.38 1.71
N TYR A 526 -0.36 -21.25 2.35
CA TYR A 526 0.90 -21.72 1.79
C TYR A 526 0.71 -23.07 1.08
N ILE A 527 1.11 -23.15 -0.17
CA ILE A 527 1.11 -24.34 -0.98
C ILE A 527 2.55 -24.81 -1.18
N PRO A 528 2.89 -26.09 -0.86
CA PRO A 528 4.25 -26.61 -1.04
C PRO A 528 4.69 -26.60 -2.51
N GLU A 529 5.97 -26.26 -2.76
CA GLU A 529 6.54 -26.21 -4.13
C GLU A 529 6.46 -27.57 -4.84
N ASP A 530 6.70 -28.64 -4.11
CA ASP A 530 6.68 -30.00 -4.66
C ASP A 530 5.25 -30.46 -5.02
N SER A 531 4.24 -30.02 -4.29
CA SER A 531 2.84 -30.26 -4.64
C SER A 531 2.45 -29.55 -5.94
N ALA A 532 3.08 -28.42 -6.25
CA ALA A 532 2.83 -27.64 -7.46
C ALA A 532 3.64 -28.10 -8.69
N LYS A 533 4.90 -28.48 -8.48
CA LYS A 533 5.81 -28.93 -9.56
C LYS A 533 5.54 -30.37 -10.02
N ASN A 534 5.20 -31.20 -9.06
CA ASN A 534 4.99 -32.62 -9.28
C ASN A 534 3.54 -33.02 -9.20
N CYS A 535 2.58 -32.12 -9.36
CA CYS A 535 1.14 -32.42 -9.27
C CYS A 535 0.80 -33.86 -9.72
N LYS A 536 1.43 -34.82 -9.03
CA LYS A 536 1.22 -36.25 -9.23
C LYS A 536 -0.10 -36.66 -8.60
N ASP A 537 -0.52 -35.92 -7.57
CA ASP A 537 -1.82 -36.10 -6.99
C ASP A 537 -2.82 -35.14 -7.66
N LYS A 538 -3.62 -35.71 -8.56
CA LYS A 538 -4.69 -34.98 -9.25
C LYS A 538 -5.70 -34.40 -8.25
N ASP A 539 -5.87 -35.05 -7.12
CA ASP A 539 -6.82 -34.62 -6.09
C ASP A 539 -6.39 -33.34 -5.39
N ASP A 540 -5.09 -33.16 -5.10
CA ASP A 540 -4.59 -31.94 -4.46
C ASP A 540 -4.68 -30.74 -5.42
N VAL A 541 -4.38 -30.94 -6.71
CA VAL A 541 -4.55 -29.90 -7.74
C VAL A 541 -6.01 -29.50 -7.87
N GLN A 542 -6.91 -30.48 -7.95
CA GLN A 542 -8.35 -30.21 -8.03
C GLN A 542 -8.86 -29.47 -6.79
N HIS A 543 -8.35 -29.82 -5.62
CA HIS A 543 -8.76 -29.16 -4.39
C HIS A 543 -8.25 -27.73 -4.28
N ILE A 544 -7.03 -27.45 -4.72
CA ILE A 544 -6.49 -26.10 -4.83
C ILE A 544 -7.32 -25.28 -5.84
N HIS A 545 -7.63 -25.87 -7.01
CA HIS A 545 -8.50 -25.23 -7.99
C HIS A 545 -9.90 -24.96 -7.42
N LYS A 546 -10.47 -25.90 -6.66
CA LYS A 546 -11.75 -25.72 -5.97
C LYS A 546 -11.67 -24.56 -4.96
N PHE A 547 -10.63 -24.53 -4.11
CA PHE A 547 -10.46 -23.48 -3.11
C PHE A 547 -10.38 -22.09 -3.75
N PHE A 548 -9.62 -21.92 -4.83
CA PHE A 548 -9.47 -20.63 -5.51
C PHE A 548 -10.56 -20.41 -6.58
N HIS A 549 -11.45 -21.37 -6.82
CA HIS A 549 -12.44 -21.34 -7.91
C HIS A 549 -11.82 -21.00 -9.27
N CYS A 550 -10.68 -21.61 -9.57
CA CYS A 550 -9.88 -21.30 -10.75
C CYS A 550 -9.33 -22.57 -11.38
N LYS A 551 -9.45 -22.68 -12.71
CA LYS A 551 -8.94 -23.84 -13.50
C LYS A 551 -7.60 -23.56 -14.17
N SER A 552 -7.06 -22.37 -14.02
CA SER A 552 -5.81 -21.93 -14.64
C SER A 552 -4.59 -22.66 -14.08
N LYS A 553 -3.58 -22.87 -14.91
CA LYS A 553 -2.29 -23.39 -14.46
C LYS A 553 -1.66 -22.42 -13.45
N PHE A 554 -1.08 -22.95 -12.40
CA PHE A 554 -0.40 -22.17 -11.37
C PHE A 554 1.04 -22.64 -11.14
N PHE A 555 1.83 -21.80 -10.52
CA PHE A 555 3.14 -22.16 -9.96
C PHE A 555 3.29 -21.53 -8.57
N CYS A 556 4.09 -22.18 -7.72
CA CYS A 556 4.43 -21.65 -6.41
C CYS A 556 5.60 -20.68 -6.52
N LYS A 557 5.50 -19.53 -5.86
CA LYS A 557 6.69 -18.73 -5.56
C LYS A 557 7.61 -19.55 -4.64
N PRO A 558 8.94 -19.40 -4.77
CA PRO A 558 9.88 -20.05 -3.87
C PRO A 558 9.54 -19.77 -2.40
N SER A 559 9.80 -20.73 -1.52
CA SER A 559 9.59 -20.56 -0.07
C SER A 559 10.32 -19.34 0.50
N THR A 560 11.42 -18.92 -0.14
CA THR A 560 12.15 -17.69 0.20
C THR A 560 11.29 -16.43 0.14
N SER A 561 10.21 -16.43 -0.68
CA SER A 561 9.24 -15.32 -0.74
C SER A 561 8.52 -15.08 0.60
N LEU A 562 8.47 -16.09 1.46
CA LEU A 562 7.94 -15.99 2.84
C LEU A 562 8.94 -15.38 3.83
N GLY A 563 10.19 -15.14 3.42
CA GLY A 563 11.26 -14.77 4.34
C GLY A 563 11.00 -13.54 5.19
N ASN A 564 10.29 -12.56 4.65
CA ASN A 564 9.90 -11.33 5.36
C ASN A 564 8.39 -11.26 5.70
N ALA A 565 7.61 -12.27 5.31
CA ALA A 565 6.17 -12.27 5.56
C ALA A 565 5.80 -12.14 7.04
N PRO A 566 6.45 -12.85 8.00
CA PRO A 566 6.15 -12.68 9.41
C PRO A 566 6.34 -11.26 9.92
N ILE A 567 7.37 -10.58 9.43
CA ILE A 567 7.72 -9.21 9.85
C ILE A 567 6.70 -8.20 9.31
N GLN A 568 6.42 -8.28 8.01
CA GLN A 568 5.46 -7.39 7.37
C GLN A 568 4.02 -7.63 7.85
N SER A 569 3.64 -8.90 8.06
CA SER A 569 2.31 -9.23 8.59
C SER A 569 2.13 -8.75 10.02
N ALA A 570 3.17 -8.86 10.87
CA ALA A 570 3.13 -8.32 12.22
C ALA A 570 2.94 -6.80 12.21
N GLY A 571 3.67 -6.07 11.32
CA GLY A 571 3.47 -4.63 11.15
C GLY A 571 2.04 -4.29 10.72
N ALA A 572 1.44 -5.08 9.81
CA ALA A 572 0.05 -4.88 9.40
C ALA A 572 -0.95 -5.19 10.53
N THR A 573 -0.70 -6.22 11.34
CA THR A 573 -1.49 -6.54 12.55
C THR A 573 -1.40 -5.41 13.58
N MET A 574 -0.20 -4.87 13.82
CA MET A 574 -0.01 -3.71 14.70
C MET A 574 -0.83 -2.51 14.21
N LEU A 575 -0.78 -2.21 12.92
CA LEU A 575 -1.54 -1.09 12.35
C LEU A 575 -3.05 -1.28 12.55
N ARG A 576 -3.60 -2.46 12.32
CA ARG A 576 -5.02 -2.74 12.57
C ARG A 576 -5.38 -2.58 14.05
N TYR A 577 -4.53 -3.02 14.96
CA TYR A 577 -4.71 -2.76 16.39
C TYR A 577 -4.73 -1.26 16.70
N ILE A 578 -3.77 -0.50 16.14
CA ILE A 578 -3.63 0.94 16.36
C ILE A 578 -4.89 1.68 15.92
N ILE A 579 -5.33 1.47 14.67
CA ILE A 579 -6.51 2.19 14.14
C ILE A 579 -7.79 1.86 14.89
N ASN A 580 -7.94 0.60 15.35
CA ASN A 580 -9.06 0.20 16.21
C ASN A 580 -9.03 0.97 17.53
N ARG A 581 -7.87 1.03 18.19
CA ARG A 581 -7.72 1.75 19.47
C ARG A 581 -7.90 3.26 19.32
N LEU A 582 -7.36 3.86 18.25
CA LEU A 582 -7.58 5.29 17.97
C LEU A 582 -9.07 5.59 17.78
N ASN A 583 -9.79 4.72 17.04
CA ASN A 583 -11.23 4.89 16.85
C ASN A 583 -12.02 4.72 18.15
N GLU A 584 -11.71 3.72 18.99
CA GLU A 584 -12.35 3.51 20.29
C GLU A 584 -12.15 4.70 21.24
N GLU A 585 -11.03 5.39 21.15
CA GLU A 585 -10.70 6.55 21.98
C GLU A 585 -11.06 7.89 21.31
N ASN A 586 -11.75 7.86 20.16
CA ASN A 586 -12.18 9.03 19.39
C ASN A 586 -11.03 9.96 18.99
N ILE A 587 -9.85 9.42 18.76
CA ILE A 587 -8.71 10.13 18.18
C ILE A 587 -8.86 10.14 16.66
N ASP A 588 -9.00 11.33 16.03
CA ASP A 588 -9.37 11.45 14.62
C ASP A 588 -8.22 11.06 13.68
N LEU A 589 -8.31 9.87 13.11
CA LEU A 589 -7.40 9.36 12.09
C LEU A 589 -7.75 9.97 10.73
N VAL A 590 -6.76 10.62 10.11
CA VAL A 590 -6.87 11.10 8.73
C VAL A 590 -6.55 9.97 7.74
N CYS A 591 -5.41 9.36 7.90
CA CYS A 591 -4.97 8.20 7.12
C CYS A 591 -3.79 7.51 7.81
N SER A 592 -3.39 6.36 7.26
CA SER A 592 -2.15 5.69 7.65
C SER A 592 -1.33 5.29 6.42
N MET A 593 -0.03 5.16 6.58
CA MET A 593 0.86 4.67 5.53
C MET A 593 1.98 3.81 6.11
N HIS A 594 1.98 2.52 5.77
CA HIS A 594 2.94 1.53 6.28
C HIS A 594 2.93 1.38 7.81
N ASP A 595 3.75 2.14 8.49
CA ASP A 595 3.99 2.15 9.93
C ASP A 595 3.70 3.51 10.58
N GLU A 596 3.11 4.41 9.82
CA GLU A 596 2.77 5.77 10.21
C GLU A 596 1.27 5.96 10.35
N VAL A 597 0.87 6.79 11.31
CA VAL A 597 -0.48 7.34 11.43
C VAL A 597 -0.45 8.85 11.31
N ILE A 598 -1.44 9.40 10.59
CA ILE A 598 -1.62 10.83 10.42
C ILE A 598 -2.96 11.19 11.05
N LEU A 599 -2.93 12.08 12.01
CA LEU A 599 -4.04 12.43 12.89
C LEU A 599 -4.44 13.90 12.67
N ASN A 600 -5.72 14.20 12.88
CA ASN A 600 -6.26 15.55 12.90
C ASN A 600 -6.66 15.88 14.34
N LEU A 601 -5.82 16.60 15.07
CA LEU A 601 -5.94 16.80 16.51
C LEU A 601 -6.31 18.23 16.86
N PRO A 602 -7.23 18.47 17.84
CA PRO A 602 -7.55 19.81 18.32
C PRO A 602 -6.31 20.52 18.91
N LYS A 603 -6.10 21.79 18.57
CA LYS A 603 -4.95 22.59 19.05
C LYS A 603 -4.78 22.60 20.57
N GLU A 604 -5.90 22.57 21.30
CA GLU A 604 -5.89 22.65 22.76
C GLU A 604 -5.38 21.35 23.41
N SER A 605 -5.62 20.19 22.81
CA SER A 605 -5.35 18.86 23.39
C SER A 605 -4.40 18.00 22.55
N TRP A 606 -3.80 18.53 21.48
CA TRP A 606 -3.04 17.72 20.54
C TRP A 606 -1.88 16.95 21.17
N LYS A 607 -1.20 17.55 22.14
CA LYS A 607 -0.05 16.88 22.81
C LYS A 607 -0.50 15.65 23.58
N GLU A 608 -1.56 15.79 24.39
CA GLU A 608 -2.13 14.69 25.17
C GLU A 608 -2.62 13.56 24.24
N GLN A 609 -3.31 13.91 23.16
CA GLN A 609 -3.79 12.91 22.19
C GLN A 609 -2.65 12.29 21.40
N ALA A 610 -1.59 13.03 21.05
CA ALA A 610 -0.39 12.50 20.41
C ALA A 610 0.36 11.54 21.34
N ASP A 611 0.56 11.90 22.60
CA ASP A 611 1.17 11.03 23.62
C ASP A 611 0.36 9.75 23.80
N ARG A 612 -0.96 9.86 23.80
CA ARG A 612 -1.85 8.70 23.86
C ARG A 612 -1.71 7.82 22.61
N ALA A 613 -1.62 8.40 21.42
CA ALA A 613 -1.39 7.64 20.18
C ALA A 613 -0.02 6.93 20.20
N ILE A 614 1.03 7.57 20.68
CA ILE A 614 2.36 6.96 20.89
C ILE A 614 2.26 5.77 21.84
N GLN A 615 1.50 5.90 22.93
CA GLN A 615 1.28 4.79 23.86
C GLN A 615 0.54 3.63 23.19
N ILE A 616 -0.53 3.91 22.41
CA ILE A 616 -1.27 2.89 21.65
C ILE A 616 -0.34 2.18 20.65
N MET A 617 0.53 2.92 19.95
CA MET A 617 1.53 2.34 19.04
C MET A 617 2.51 1.44 19.79
N THR A 618 2.98 1.87 20.95
CA THR A 618 3.86 1.07 21.81
C THR A 618 3.16 -0.21 22.30
N ASP A 619 1.91 -0.09 22.73
CA ASP A 619 1.11 -1.22 23.20
C ASP A 619 0.84 -2.24 22.09
N ALA A 620 0.65 -1.78 20.84
CA ALA A 620 0.50 -2.68 19.69
C ALA A 620 1.69 -3.63 19.54
N PHE A 621 2.90 -3.14 19.76
CA PHE A 621 4.11 -3.97 19.71
C PHE A 621 4.23 -4.89 20.94
N LYS A 622 3.96 -4.36 22.13
CA LYS A 622 4.01 -5.14 23.38
C LYS A 622 2.98 -6.27 23.42
N ASN A 623 1.83 -6.08 22.81
CA ASN A 623 0.80 -7.13 22.70
C ASN A 623 1.28 -8.33 21.88
N LEU A 624 2.13 -8.12 20.88
CA LEU A 624 2.68 -9.20 20.05
C LEU A 624 3.90 -9.87 20.68
N TYR A 625 4.75 -9.13 21.36
CA TYR A 625 6.09 -9.59 21.75
C TYR A 625 6.35 -9.60 23.27
N GLY A 626 5.38 -9.16 24.07
CA GLY A 626 5.46 -9.14 25.54
C GLY A 626 5.74 -7.74 26.09
N GLN A 627 5.43 -7.53 27.38
CA GLN A 627 5.48 -6.23 28.02
C GLN A 627 6.88 -5.63 28.08
N ASP A 628 7.92 -6.47 28.10
CA ASP A 628 9.32 -6.03 28.11
C ASP A 628 9.88 -5.74 26.71
N ALA A 629 9.06 -5.94 25.65
CA ALA A 629 9.50 -5.68 24.30
C ALA A 629 9.65 -4.18 24.03
N TYR A 630 10.74 -3.82 23.33
CA TYR A 630 11.12 -2.43 23.06
C TYR A 630 10.92 -2.06 21.60
N ILE A 631 10.18 -0.97 21.37
CA ILE A 631 10.06 -0.30 20.07
C ILE A 631 10.16 1.22 20.28
N HIS A 632 10.78 1.90 19.35
CA HIS A 632 10.88 3.36 19.35
C HIS A 632 9.83 3.94 18.39
N VAL A 633 8.98 4.81 18.94
CA VAL A 633 8.04 5.64 18.17
C VAL A 633 8.69 7.01 18.03
N GLY A 634 8.68 7.56 16.82
CA GLY A 634 9.27 8.88 16.54
C GLY A 634 8.50 10.01 17.22
N GLU A 635 9.16 11.16 17.34
CA GLU A 635 8.52 12.38 17.79
C GLU A 635 7.45 12.83 16.79
N PRO A 636 6.32 13.38 17.26
CA PRO A 636 5.27 13.87 16.38
C PRO A 636 5.76 15.01 15.46
N GLU A 637 5.52 14.87 14.17
CA GLU A 637 5.68 15.95 13.20
C GLU A 637 4.33 16.69 13.06
N VAL A 638 4.35 18.02 13.15
CA VAL A 638 3.12 18.82 13.26
C VAL A 638 3.04 19.86 12.16
N ALA A 639 1.86 20.02 11.57
CA ALA A 639 1.55 21.13 10.66
C ALA A 639 0.27 21.86 11.07
N GLU A 640 0.31 23.19 10.96
CA GLU A 640 -0.84 24.06 11.13
C GLU A 640 -1.67 24.15 9.85
N PHE A 641 -2.89 24.66 9.95
CA PHE A 641 -3.75 24.92 8.81
C PHE A 641 -3.05 25.90 7.84
N ASN A 642 -3.02 25.54 6.54
CA ASN A 642 -2.25 26.20 5.51
C ASN A 642 -0.73 26.32 5.78
N GLY A 643 -0.23 25.60 6.79
CA GLY A 643 1.18 25.33 6.99
C GLY A 643 1.70 24.29 6.00
N VAL A 644 2.93 23.85 6.18
CA VAL A 644 3.54 22.79 5.37
C VAL A 644 4.06 21.71 6.33
N LEU A 645 3.59 20.49 6.17
CA LEU A 645 4.17 19.35 6.86
C LEU A 645 5.53 19.04 6.21
N ILE A 646 6.61 19.15 6.96
CA ILE A 646 7.97 18.90 6.44
C ILE A 646 8.55 17.62 7.07
N PRO A 647 8.06 16.44 6.69
CA PRO A 647 8.65 15.20 7.14
C PRO A 647 10.02 15.02 6.47
N HIS A 648 11.01 14.61 7.27
CA HIS A 648 12.38 14.40 6.78
C HIS A 648 12.98 15.64 6.10
N SER A 649 13.08 16.73 6.84
CA SER A 649 13.50 18.07 6.42
C SER A 649 14.70 18.11 5.47
N ASP A 650 15.72 17.26 5.68
CA ASP A 650 16.93 17.17 4.85
C ASP A 650 16.65 16.89 3.35
N ARG A 651 15.50 16.30 3.01
CA ARG A 651 15.13 15.95 1.63
C ARG A 651 14.09 16.89 1.01
N VAL A 652 13.26 17.48 1.83
CA VAL A 652 12.13 18.33 1.39
C VAL A 652 12.53 19.79 1.29
N ILE A 653 13.27 20.30 2.28
CA ILE A 653 13.75 21.69 2.30
C ILE A 653 14.48 22.11 1.00
N PRO A 654 15.44 21.33 0.47
CA PRO A 654 16.10 21.73 -0.79
C PRO A 654 15.14 21.86 -1.96
N ARG A 655 14.07 21.05 -2.00
CA ARG A 655 13.05 21.14 -3.06
C ARG A 655 12.19 22.40 -2.94
N PHE A 656 11.80 22.76 -1.73
CA PHE A 656 11.10 24.03 -1.50
C PHE A 656 11.96 25.23 -1.88
N LYS A 657 13.25 25.24 -1.57
CA LYS A 657 14.18 26.30 -2.00
C LYS A 657 14.23 26.45 -3.51
N LYS A 658 14.31 25.34 -4.26
CA LYS A 658 14.22 25.37 -5.73
C LYS A 658 12.88 25.92 -6.22
N LEU A 659 11.76 25.58 -5.59
CA LEU A 659 10.45 26.11 -5.96
C LEU A 659 10.35 27.62 -5.70
N ILE A 660 11.03 28.14 -4.69
CA ILE A 660 11.17 29.58 -4.43
C ILE A 660 12.03 30.22 -5.53
N GLU A 661 13.19 29.64 -5.85
CA GLU A 661 14.05 30.10 -6.94
C GLU A 661 13.33 30.15 -8.30
N PHE A 662 12.45 29.18 -8.57
CA PHE A 662 11.61 29.15 -9.78
C PHE A 662 10.39 30.09 -9.71
N GLY A 663 10.24 30.86 -8.62
CA GLY A 663 9.14 31.79 -8.44
C GLY A 663 7.77 31.14 -8.30
N VAL A 664 7.74 29.86 -7.87
CA VAL A 664 6.49 29.13 -7.54
C VAL A 664 5.96 29.59 -6.20
N PHE A 665 6.85 29.72 -5.22
CA PHE A 665 6.59 30.23 -3.89
C PHE A 665 7.41 31.48 -3.59
N SER A 666 6.94 32.29 -2.64
CA SER A 666 7.75 33.27 -1.92
C SER A 666 8.29 32.66 -0.61
N GLU A 667 9.30 33.29 -0.01
CA GLU A 667 9.80 32.88 1.31
C GLU A 667 8.71 32.90 2.39
N ASN A 668 7.72 33.80 2.25
CA ASN A 668 6.57 33.89 3.15
C ASN A 668 5.54 32.76 2.94
N ASP A 669 5.52 32.10 1.78
CA ASP A 669 4.61 30.97 1.54
C ASP A 669 5.04 29.69 2.28
N VAL A 670 6.34 29.54 2.50
CA VAL A 670 6.93 28.36 3.13
C VAL A 670 7.96 28.81 4.15
N LYS A 671 7.57 28.78 5.42
CA LYS A 671 8.53 29.00 6.52
C LYS A 671 9.42 27.77 6.61
N ILE A 672 10.64 27.91 6.08
CA ILE A 672 11.70 26.91 6.19
C ILE A 672 12.60 27.39 7.35
N GLU A 673 12.28 26.98 8.57
CA GLU A 673 13.15 27.19 9.73
C GLU A 673 14.27 26.16 9.77
#